data_001da503e4f0f7cef2152b9cd0fe9cba
#
_entry.id   001da503e4f0f7cef2152b9cd0fe9cba
#
_cell.length_a   1.000
_cell.length_b   1.000
_cell.length_c   1.000
_cell.angle_alpha   90.00
_cell.angle_beta   90.00
_cell.angle_gamma   90.00
#
_symmetry.space_group_name_H-M   'P 1'
#
loop_
_entity.id
_entity.type
_entity.pdbx_description
1 polymer ?
#
loop_
_entity_poly.entity_id
_entity_poly.type
_entity_poly.pdbx_seq_one_letter_code
_entity_poly.pdbx_strand_id
1 'polypeptide(L)'
;MSIRIALAGNPNCGKTTLFNELTGSSQYVGNWPGVTVEKKDGILKGHKDVIIQDLPGIYSLSPYTLEEKVARNYLVNEQPDVILNIIDGTNLERNLYLTTQLVEIGLPMIVAINMMDLVKKNGDIIDFDKLSSELGCPVVEISALQGKGCREAAEKAMELSMNKKPLRLPSVFTGSVEHAIAHIEESISDKVENQFVRWYAIKVFERDQDATGALQLDPKMMSHLEGHIKDCEDELDDDAESIIINQRYGYISKIIDSVMKKKKQGVSMTTSDKIDHIVTNRILALPIFFLIMTLVYFISVTTVGGWATDWVNDTFFGEIVNDAATGFMESIEAPDWMSSLVVDGIIGGVGTVLGFVPQILLIFFFLSLLEDSGYMARVAFIMDRIFRKFGLSGKSFIPILVGSGCGVPAVMATRTIEDVRDRRMTIMLCTFIPCSAKAVIISMITSVFFPDSILMAPAMYFLGIAVIILAGIALKKTGAFAGDPAPFVMELPAYHFPSMKGVLIHMWERARGFIIKAGTIIFAVCVVIWFFSAFNAGLEMVEDIEDSMMAAFGHAISWIFAPLGLGDWKGAVAVISAEMAKENAMSTLAVLNGVAAEAEDEEIMAGIANMFTPIAAFSYMILNLFDPPCVVAIATIAREMGDRKWAAIAIGFQVVLGYGMAFVAYNLGSWLFYGAAFGLSQGIAIVLCLLALYFICRPAPKEKEISAGAAAKA
;
A
#
# COMPACT_ATOMS: atom_id res chain seq x y z
N MET A 1 27.44 31.37 -13.47
CA MET A 1 26.99 29.95 -13.39
C MET A 1 26.15 29.82 -12.13
N SER A 2 24.98 29.21 -12.19
CA SER A 2 24.18 28.94 -11.00
C SER A 2 24.77 27.74 -10.26
N ILE A 3 25.00 27.88 -8.95
CA ILE A 3 25.46 26.79 -8.07
C ILE A 3 24.26 25.88 -7.79
N ARG A 4 24.44 24.56 -7.95
CA ARG A 4 23.41 23.56 -7.63
C ARG A 4 23.80 22.79 -6.37
N ILE A 5 22.99 22.92 -5.32
CA ILE A 5 23.15 22.19 -4.06
C ILE A 5 22.14 21.06 -4.04
N ALA A 6 22.60 19.82 -4.00
CA ALA A 6 21.74 18.65 -3.79
C ALA A 6 21.51 18.44 -2.28
N LEU A 7 20.28 18.53 -1.84
CA LEU A 7 19.90 18.22 -0.46
C LEU A 7 19.57 16.72 -0.35
N ALA A 8 20.46 15.96 0.29
CA ALA A 8 20.32 14.53 0.52
C ALA A 8 20.11 14.20 1.99
N GLY A 9 19.53 13.05 2.28
CA GLY A 9 19.37 12.55 3.65
C GLY A 9 18.31 11.49 3.78
N ASN A 10 18.31 10.81 4.92
CA ASN A 10 17.35 9.77 5.24
C ASN A 10 15.92 10.33 5.38
N PRO A 11 14.88 9.50 5.18
CA PRO A 11 13.53 9.89 5.59
C PRO A 11 13.50 10.32 7.07
N ASN A 12 12.71 11.33 7.37
CA ASN A 12 12.51 11.88 8.74
C ASN A 12 13.73 12.56 9.40
N CYS A 13 14.86 12.73 8.74
CA CYS A 13 15.99 13.49 9.26
C CYS A 13 15.76 15.02 9.34
N GLY A 14 14.62 15.52 8.86
CA GLY A 14 14.27 16.93 8.83
C GLY A 14 14.63 17.66 7.53
N LYS A 15 14.84 16.92 6.43
CA LYS A 15 15.22 17.42 5.11
C LYS A 15 14.24 18.48 4.58
N THR A 16 12.95 18.18 4.55
CA THR A 16 11.90 19.13 4.09
C THR A 16 11.83 20.38 4.97
N THR A 17 12.06 20.25 6.29
CA THR A 17 12.12 21.39 7.20
C THR A 17 13.30 22.30 6.85
N LEU A 18 14.48 21.73 6.62
CA LEU A 18 15.66 22.48 6.21
C LEU A 18 15.46 23.15 4.84
N PHE A 19 14.90 22.42 3.87
CA PHE A 19 14.60 22.96 2.54
C PHE A 19 13.68 24.18 2.62
N ASN A 20 12.58 24.09 3.40
CA ASN A 20 11.64 25.19 3.59
C ASN A 20 12.28 26.39 4.30
N GLU A 21 13.15 26.13 5.29
CA GLU A 21 13.88 27.18 6.00
C GLU A 21 14.84 27.94 5.08
N LEU A 22 15.54 27.22 4.20
CA LEU A 22 16.54 27.80 3.28
C LEU A 22 15.89 28.51 2.08
N THR A 23 14.78 28.00 1.54
CA THR A 23 14.17 28.52 0.29
C THR A 23 12.97 29.42 0.54
N GLY A 24 12.23 29.24 1.64
CA GLY A 24 11.02 30.01 1.92
C GLY A 24 9.91 29.74 0.90
N SER A 25 9.33 30.82 0.32
CA SER A 25 8.25 30.74 -0.67
C SER A 25 8.73 30.55 -2.11
N SER A 26 10.04 30.57 -2.37
CA SER A 26 10.63 30.51 -3.71
C SER A 26 10.89 29.04 -4.12
N GLN A 27 9.83 28.25 -4.24
CA GLN A 27 9.88 26.83 -4.54
C GLN A 27 9.15 26.50 -5.84
N TYR A 28 9.68 25.55 -6.59
CA TYR A 28 9.03 24.93 -7.73
C TYR A 28 8.82 23.43 -7.44
N VAL A 29 7.62 22.97 -7.63
CA VAL A 29 7.23 21.56 -7.41
C VAL A 29 6.83 20.95 -8.74
N GLY A 30 7.38 19.81 -9.07
CA GLY A 30 7.08 19.01 -10.25
C GLY A 30 7.36 17.54 -10.00
N ASN A 31 7.47 16.77 -11.06
CA ASN A 31 7.91 15.38 -10.98
C ASN A 31 9.27 15.21 -11.67
N TRP A 32 10.06 14.24 -11.19
CA TRP A 32 11.25 13.82 -11.90
C TRP A 32 10.92 13.27 -13.28
N PRO A 33 11.74 13.53 -14.32
CA PRO A 33 11.46 13.07 -15.67
C PRO A 33 11.23 11.55 -15.74
N GLY A 34 10.09 11.14 -16.31
CA GLY A 34 9.76 9.75 -16.57
C GLY A 34 9.27 8.94 -15.35
N VAL A 35 9.14 9.55 -14.18
CA VAL A 35 8.69 8.87 -12.95
C VAL A 35 7.68 9.73 -12.16
N THR A 36 6.95 9.09 -11.24
CA THR A 36 5.95 9.75 -10.38
C THR A 36 6.53 10.32 -9.09
N VAL A 37 7.86 10.37 -8.96
CA VAL A 37 8.55 10.89 -7.79
C VAL A 37 8.54 12.41 -7.82
N GLU A 38 8.18 13.04 -6.72
CA GLU A 38 8.10 14.50 -6.60
C GLU A 38 9.50 15.14 -6.64
N LYS A 39 9.65 16.19 -7.42
CA LYS A 39 10.87 17.03 -7.54
C LYS A 39 10.58 18.40 -6.96
N LYS A 40 11.44 18.86 -6.04
CA LYS A 40 11.36 20.20 -5.46
C LYS A 40 12.67 20.95 -5.67
N ASP A 41 12.58 22.06 -6.36
CA ASP A 41 13.68 22.99 -6.55
C ASP A 41 13.35 24.31 -5.84
N GLY A 42 14.32 24.93 -5.22
CA GLY A 42 14.14 26.22 -4.56
C GLY A 42 15.37 27.11 -4.67
N ILE A 43 15.16 28.41 -4.64
CA ILE A 43 16.24 29.40 -4.65
C ILE A 43 16.62 29.72 -3.22
N LEU A 44 17.92 29.68 -2.90
CA LEU A 44 18.43 30.02 -1.57
C LEU A 44 18.11 31.47 -1.22
N LYS A 45 17.54 31.71 -0.03
CA LYS A 45 17.26 33.05 0.49
C LYS A 45 18.52 33.92 0.48
N GLY A 46 18.46 35.06 -0.21
CA GLY A 46 19.57 36.00 -0.32
C GLY A 46 20.56 35.72 -1.46
N HIS A 47 20.46 34.59 -2.17
CA HIS A 47 21.37 34.19 -3.24
C HIS A 47 20.60 33.72 -4.46
N LYS A 48 20.32 34.60 -5.42
CA LYS A 48 19.53 34.29 -6.64
C LYS A 48 20.19 33.28 -7.57
N ASP A 49 21.50 33.13 -7.48
CA ASP A 49 22.30 32.24 -8.30
C ASP A 49 22.50 30.84 -7.70
N VAL A 50 21.87 30.53 -6.57
CA VAL A 50 22.00 29.25 -5.89
C VAL A 50 20.67 28.53 -5.88
N ILE A 51 20.65 27.35 -6.48
CA ILE A 51 19.48 26.47 -6.56
C ILE A 51 19.70 25.30 -5.59
N ILE A 52 18.76 25.10 -4.69
CA ILE A 52 18.71 23.92 -3.81
C ILE A 52 17.73 22.95 -4.41
N GLN A 53 18.18 21.72 -4.66
CA GLN A 53 17.36 20.63 -5.15
C GLN A 53 17.13 19.60 -4.06
N ASP A 54 15.87 19.42 -3.68
CA ASP A 54 15.47 18.44 -2.67
C ASP A 54 15.41 17.05 -3.32
N LEU A 55 16.32 16.16 -2.93
CA LEU A 55 16.29 14.77 -3.37
C LEU A 55 15.26 13.98 -2.55
N PRO A 56 14.69 12.90 -3.07
CA PRO A 56 13.87 11.99 -2.28
C PRO A 56 14.60 11.52 -1.01
N GLY A 57 13.86 11.30 0.07
CA GLY A 57 14.43 10.69 1.29
C GLY A 57 14.74 9.22 1.04
N ILE A 58 16.01 8.85 1.16
CA ILE A 58 16.49 7.50 0.87
C ILE A 58 17.34 6.95 2.02
N TYR A 59 17.41 5.64 2.12
CA TYR A 59 18.29 4.97 3.10
C TYR A 59 19.59 4.47 2.47
N SER A 60 19.61 4.27 1.17
CA SER A 60 20.71 3.72 0.40
C SER A 60 20.70 4.28 -1.03
N LEU A 61 21.81 4.18 -1.73
CA LEU A 61 21.93 4.43 -3.18
C LEU A 61 21.80 3.14 -3.99
N SER A 62 21.27 2.07 -3.39
CA SER A 62 20.97 0.82 -4.08
C SER A 62 19.70 0.97 -4.94
N PRO A 63 19.59 0.26 -6.09
CA PRO A 63 18.51 0.50 -7.06
C PRO A 63 17.19 -0.20 -6.72
N TYR A 64 16.86 -0.36 -5.45
CA TYR A 64 15.66 -1.11 -5.02
C TYR A 64 14.36 -0.32 -5.14
N THR A 65 14.39 1.00 -4.88
CA THR A 65 13.23 1.87 -4.97
C THR A 65 13.35 2.87 -6.11
N LEU A 66 12.23 3.45 -6.56
CA LEU A 66 12.25 4.51 -7.58
C LEU A 66 12.93 5.77 -7.07
N GLU A 67 12.73 6.08 -5.79
CA GLU A 67 13.33 7.20 -5.09
C GLU A 67 14.86 7.08 -5.03
N GLU A 68 15.38 5.89 -4.72
CA GLU A 68 16.82 5.59 -4.68
C GLU A 68 17.43 5.68 -6.08
N LYS A 69 16.74 5.14 -7.11
CA LYS A 69 17.18 5.26 -8.50
C LYS A 69 17.23 6.70 -8.96
N VAL A 70 16.23 7.51 -8.62
CA VAL A 70 16.17 8.94 -8.97
C VAL A 70 17.32 9.69 -8.32
N ALA A 71 17.54 9.53 -7.01
CA ALA A 71 18.60 10.19 -6.28
C ALA A 71 19.99 9.79 -6.82
N ARG A 72 20.21 8.48 -7.03
CA ARG A 72 21.45 7.97 -7.62
C ARG A 72 21.72 8.56 -9.02
N ASN A 73 20.73 8.49 -9.90
CA ASN A 73 20.87 9.00 -11.27
C ASN A 73 21.16 10.50 -11.29
N TYR A 74 20.51 11.26 -10.40
CA TYR A 74 20.80 12.68 -10.30
C TYR A 74 22.23 12.96 -9.84
N LEU A 75 22.69 12.28 -8.81
CA LEU A 75 24.03 12.49 -8.26
C LEU A 75 25.15 12.07 -9.24
N VAL A 76 24.98 10.95 -9.95
CA VAL A 76 26.00 10.39 -10.84
C VAL A 76 25.97 11.05 -12.23
N ASN A 77 24.78 11.29 -12.81
CA ASN A 77 24.65 11.76 -14.19
C ASN A 77 24.52 13.28 -14.29
N GLU A 78 23.77 13.96 -13.39
CA GLU A 78 23.58 15.41 -13.44
C GLU A 78 24.65 16.18 -12.64
N GLN A 79 25.38 15.52 -11.77
CA GLN A 79 26.57 15.99 -11.05
C GLN A 79 26.35 17.39 -10.43
N PRO A 80 25.62 17.52 -9.31
CA PRO A 80 25.46 18.79 -8.61
C PRO A 80 26.83 19.32 -8.13
N ASP A 81 26.95 20.62 -7.96
CA ASP A 81 28.22 21.25 -7.55
C ASP A 81 28.62 20.86 -6.10
N VAL A 82 27.64 20.56 -5.25
CA VAL A 82 27.86 20.14 -3.86
C VAL A 82 26.66 19.36 -3.32
N ILE A 83 26.92 18.39 -2.44
CA ILE A 83 25.90 17.67 -1.68
C ILE A 83 25.82 18.27 -0.27
N LEU A 84 24.63 18.69 0.14
CA LEU A 84 24.31 19.00 1.54
C LEU A 84 23.55 17.80 2.14
N ASN A 85 24.27 16.93 2.84
CA ASN A 85 23.69 15.74 3.44
C ASN A 85 23.21 16.06 4.86
N ILE A 86 21.90 15.93 5.08
CA ILE A 86 21.29 16.13 6.39
C ILE A 86 21.09 14.80 7.11
N ILE A 87 21.57 14.69 8.35
CA ILE A 87 21.50 13.49 9.17
C ILE A 87 20.86 13.78 10.52
N ASP A 88 20.16 12.80 11.08
CA ASP A 88 19.58 12.86 12.41
C ASP A 88 20.63 12.55 13.48
N GLY A 89 20.98 13.53 14.28
CA GLY A 89 21.96 13.37 15.36
C GLY A 89 21.52 12.42 16.48
N THR A 90 20.22 12.15 16.62
CA THR A 90 19.70 11.17 17.61
C THR A 90 19.87 9.73 17.15
N ASN A 91 20.01 9.50 15.82
CA ASN A 91 20.18 8.19 15.16
C ASN A 91 21.40 8.19 14.21
N LEU A 92 22.54 8.66 14.72
CA LEU A 92 23.72 8.90 13.90
C LEU A 92 24.20 7.64 13.14
N GLU A 93 24.25 6.49 13.82
CA GLU A 93 24.75 5.21 13.26
C GLU A 93 24.03 4.87 11.95
N ARG A 94 22.74 4.93 11.93
CA ARG A 94 21.94 4.59 10.76
C ARG A 94 22.08 5.60 9.63
N ASN A 95 22.11 6.89 9.97
CA ASN A 95 22.21 7.95 8.98
C ASN A 95 23.59 7.95 8.29
N LEU A 96 24.62 7.50 8.99
CA LEU A 96 25.98 7.37 8.45
C LEU A 96 26.05 6.31 7.34
N TYR A 97 25.14 5.34 7.26
CA TYR A 97 25.14 4.36 6.17
C TYR A 97 24.95 5.00 4.79
N LEU A 98 23.95 5.87 4.64
CA LEU A 98 23.78 6.68 3.43
C LEU A 98 24.96 7.64 3.24
N THR A 99 25.44 8.25 4.33
CA THR A 99 26.54 9.21 4.29
C THR A 99 27.80 8.57 3.71
N THR A 100 28.15 7.35 4.10
CA THR A 100 29.32 6.62 3.53
C THR A 100 29.18 6.41 2.03
N GLN A 101 28.00 6.05 1.55
CA GLN A 101 27.74 5.87 0.12
C GLN A 101 27.78 7.20 -0.67
N LEU A 102 27.33 8.32 -0.07
CA LEU A 102 27.43 9.64 -0.68
C LEU A 102 28.89 10.11 -0.79
N VAL A 103 29.72 9.83 0.23
CA VAL A 103 31.17 10.13 0.20
C VAL A 103 31.86 9.33 -0.90
N GLU A 104 31.51 8.06 -1.08
CA GLU A 104 32.08 7.16 -2.08
C GLU A 104 31.84 7.65 -3.54
N ILE A 105 30.81 8.48 -3.79
CA ILE A 105 30.58 9.11 -5.10
C ILE A 105 31.72 10.09 -5.46
N GLY A 106 32.37 10.71 -4.46
CA GLY A 106 33.49 11.62 -4.68
C GLY A 106 33.08 13.07 -5.00
N LEU A 107 31.80 13.42 -4.98
CA LEU A 107 31.34 14.82 -5.14
C LEU A 107 31.61 15.63 -3.85
N PRO A 108 31.88 16.95 -3.96
CA PRO A 108 32.01 17.82 -2.80
C PRO A 108 30.79 17.68 -1.89
N MET A 109 31.01 17.42 -0.60
CA MET A 109 29.92 17.16 0.34
C MET A 109 30.16 17.83 1.71
N ILE A 110 29.07 18.30 2.30
CA ILE A 110 29.02 18.74 3.70
C ILE A 110 27.94 17.95 4.45
N VAL A 111 28.20 17.58 5.68
CA VAL A 111 27.25 16.88 6.54
C VAL A 111 26.66 17.85 7.55
N ALA A 112 25.34 17.98 7.58
CA ALA A 112 24.59 18.78 8.54
C ALA A 112 23.90 17.86 9.56
N ILE A 113 24.38 17.85 10.81
CA ILE A 113 23.77 17.07 11.89
C ILE A 113 22.60 17.85 12.46
N ASN A 114 21.40 17.36 12.22
CA ASN A 114 20.14 17.95 12.67
C ASN A 114 19.70 17.41 14.04
N MET A 115 18.66 18.02 14.60
CA MET A 115 18.10 17.67 15.92
C MET A 115 19.09 17.81 17.08
N MET A 116 20.05 18.70 16.94
CA MET A 116 21.06 18.94 17.97
C MET A 116 20.49 19.49 19.29
N ASP A 117 19.33 20.12 19.25
CA ASP A 117 18.54 20.47 20.42
C ASP A 117 18.11 19.25 21.24
N LEU A 118 17.73 18.15 20.57
CA LEU A 118 17.38 16.88 21.21
C LEU A 118 18.63 16.14 21.72
N VAL A 119 19.70 16.09 20.91
CA VAL A 119 20.98 15.47 21.31
C VAL A 119 21.50 16.13 22.60
N LYS A 120 21.54 17.48 22.64
CA LYS A 120 21.97 18.24 23.82
C LYS A 120 21.02 18.02 25.03
N LYS A 121 19.71 17.92 24.81
CA LYS A 121 18.72 17.62 25.86
C LYS A 121 18.92 16.21 26.44
N ASN A 122 19.28 15.23 25.62
CA ASN A 122 19.60 13.88 26.08
C ASN A 122 20.94 13.81 26.83
N GLY A 123 21.77 14.84 26.69
CA GLY A 123 23.10 14.94 27.34
C GLY A 123 24.19 14.16 26.58
N ASP A 124 23.93 13.79 25.34
CA ASP A 124 24.90 13.16 24.45
C ASP A 124 25.83 14.21 23.85
N ILE A 125 27.08 13.83 23.63
CA ILE A 125 28.14 14.71 23.08
C ILE A 125 28.67 14.06 21.82
N ILE A 126 28.65 14.81 20.71
CA ILE A 126 29.23 14.42 19.42
C ILE A 126 30.48 15.27 19.19
N ASP A 127 31.59 14.62 18.85
CA ASP A 127 32.84 15.27 18.48
C ASP A 127 32.85 15.52 16.96
N PHE A 128 32.50 16.77 16.58
CA PHE A 128 32.38 17.17 15.17
C PHE A 128 33.69 17.16 14.42
N ASP A 129 34.78 17.58 15.07
CA ASP A 129 36.10 17.65 14.43
C ASP A 129 36.59 16.25 14.10
N LYS A 130 36.41 15.31 15.03
CA LYS A 130 36.76 13.92 14.83
C LYS A 130 35.88 13.26 13.76
N LEU A 131 34.57 13.50 13.80
CA LEU A 131 33.65 12.99 12.78
C LEU A 131 33.99 13.53 11.39
N SER A 132 34.32 14.82 11.28
CA SER A 132 34.78 15.46 10.05
C SER A 132 36.06 14.81 9.51
N SER A 133 37.00 14.50 10.38
CA SER A 133 38.25 13.82 10.03
C SER A 133 38.04 12.40 9.54
N GLU A 134 37.16 11.63 10.20
CA GLU A 134 36.82 10.25 9.83
C GLU A 134 36.05 10.18 8.50
N LEU A 135 35.07 11.07 8.28
CA LEU A 135 34.28 11.10 7.05
C LEU A 135 35.00 11.78 5.87
N GLY A 136 36.06 12.53 6.14
CA GLY A 136 36.82 13.27 5.11
C GLY A 136 36.07 14.49 4.54
N CYS A 137 34.98 14.95 5.16
CA CYS A 137 34.17 16.09 4.74
C CYS A 137 33.80 16.98 5.93
N PRO A 138 33.52 18.28 5.69
CA PRO A 138 33.09 19.18 6.77
C PRO A 138 31.78 18.74 7.42
N VAL A 139 31.70 18.86 8.74
CA VAL A 139 30.49 18.56 9.55
C VAL A 139 30.03 19.83 10.25
N VAL A 140 28.72 20.10 10.26
CA VAL A 140 28.13 21.27 10.94
C VAL A 140 26.93 20.84 11.79
N GLU A 141 26.73 21.52 12.93
CA GLU A 141 25.55 21.32 13.74
C GLU A 141 24.39 22.20 13.27
N ILE A 142 23.19 21.64 13.20
CA ILE A 142 21.97 22.40 12.89
C ILE A 142 20.80 21.98 13.77
N SER A 143 19.80 22.86 13.86
CA SER A 143 18.45 22.53 14.29
C SER A 143 17.47 23.19 13.30
N ALA A 144 17.03 22.40 12.31
CA ALA A 144 16.17 22.87 11.25
C ALA A 144 14.84 23.43 11.77
N LEU A 145 14.28 22.82 12.84
CA LEU A 145 13.05 23.27 13.48
C LEU A 145 13.20 24.65 14.14
N GLN A 146 14.41 24.97 14.66
CA GLN A 146 14.71 26.27 15.31
C GLN A 146 15.38 27.26 14.36
N GLY A 147 15.67 26.88 13.13
CA GLY A 147 16.39 27.69 12.14
C GLY A 147 17.86 27.94 12.46
N LYS A 148 18.43 27.25 13.47
CA LYS A 148 19.82 27.48 13.92
C LYS A 148 20.80 26.69 13.06
N GLY A 149 21.91 27.34 12.63
CA GLY A 149 22.96 26.71 11.84
C GLY A 149 22.59 26.44 10.35
N CYS A 150 21.32 26.56 9.97
CA CYS A 150 20.86 26.21 8.62
C CYS A 150 21.51 27.07 7.53
N ARG A 151 21.59 28.39 7.76
CA ARG A 151 22.21 29.31 6.83
C ARG A 151 23.73 29.11 6.74
N GLU A 152 24.38 28.87 7.87
CA GLU A 152 25.82 28.58 7.90
C GLU A 152 26.14 27.29 7.11
N ALA A 153 25.31 26.25 7.23
CA ALA A 153 25.46 25.02 6.45
C ALA A 153 25.39 25.28 4.94
N ALA A 154 24.44 26.10 4.49
CA ALA A 154 24.29 26.46 3.07
C ALA A 154 25.47 27.35 2.57
N GLU A 155 25.94 28.32 3.38
CA GLU A 155 27.09 29.17 3.05
C GLU A 155 28.38 28.34 2.94
N LYS A 156 28.62 27.40 3.85
CA LYS A 156 29.75 26.45 3.76
C LYS A 156 29.64 25.52 2.55
N ALA A 157 28.44 25.09 2.18
CA ALA A 157 28.24 24.29 0.97
C ALA A 157 28.60 25.10 -0.29
N MET A 158 28.20 26.37 -0.36
CA MET A 158 28.58 27.27 -1.45
C MET A 158 30.10 27.48 -1.52
N GLU A 159 30.76 27.70 -0.37
CA GLU A 159 32.23 27.87 -0.32
C GLU A 159 32.94 26.60 -0.83
N LEU A 160 32.45 25.43 -0.45
CA LEU A 160 33.01 24.15 -0.87
C LEU A 160 32.84 23.94 -2.39
N SER A 161 31.68 24.33 -2.97
CA SER A 161 31.44 24.25 -4.42
C SER A 161 32.39 25.13 -5.26
N MET A 162 32.76 26.27 -4.70
CA MET A 162 33.71 27.21 -5.38
C MET A 162 35.16 26.72 -5.32
N ASN A 163 35.55 26.06 -4.22
CA ASN A 163 36.92 25.64 -3.97
C ASN A 163 37.31 24.34 -4.65
N LYS A 164 36.35 23.51 -5.12
CA LYS A 164 36.52 22.24 -5.84
C LYS A 164 37.66 21.36 -5.30
N LYS A 165 37.89 21.36 -3.97
CA LYS A 165 38.90 20.47 -3.36
C LYS A 165 38.39 19.02 -3.44
N PRO A 166 39.22 18.06 -3.92
CA PRO A 166 38.83 16.67 -3.93
C PRO A 166 38.55 16.20 -2.49
N LEU A 167 37.47 15.43 -2.31
CA LEU A 167 37.15 14.81 -1.04
C LEU A 167 38.25 13.78 -0.70
N ARG A 168 38.65 13.72 0.57
CA ARG A 168 39.48 12.64 1.04
C ARG A 168 38.57 11.44 1.33
N LEU A 169 38.59 10.45 0.43
CA LEU A 169 37.78 9.25 0.62
C LEU A 169 38.26 8.47 1.86
N PRO A 170 37.38 8.11 2.76
CA PRO A 170 37.71 7.32 3.93
C PRO A 170 38.00 5.84 3.54
N SER A 171 38.82 5.16 4.31
CA SER A 171 39.06 3.72 4.16
C SER A 171 37.96 2.91 4.82
N VAL A 172 36.84 2.75 4.12
CA VAL A 172 35.66 2.02 4.61
C VAL A 172 35.89 0.51 4.63
N PHE A 173 36.53 0.01 3.59
CA PHE A 173 36.78 -1.43 3.40
C PHE A 173 38.19 -1.83 3.84
N THR A 174 38.37 -3.10 4.17
CA THR A 174 39.66 -3.63 4.67
C THR A 174 39.92 -5.05 4.15
N GLY A 175 41.19 -5.49 4.19
CA GLY A 175 41.58 -6.87 3.85
C GLY A 175 41.36 -7.21 2.38
N SER A 176 40.92 -8.45 2.12
CA SER A 176 40.64 -8.99 0.79
C SER A 176 39.64 -8.16 -0.02
N VAL A 177 38.64 -7.58 0.65
CA VAL A 177 37.65 -6.75 0.01
C VAL A 177 38.24 -5.48 -0.59
N GLU A 178 39.06 -4.76 0.17
CA GLU A 178 39.78 -3.58 -0.33
C GLU A 178 40.70 -3.91 -1.48
N HIS A 179 41.40 -5.05 -1.39
CA HIS A 179 42.28 -5.55 -2.45
C HIS A 179 41.49 -5.83 -3.75
N ALA A 180 40.35 -6.52 -3.65
CA ALA A 180 39.50 -6.80 -4.81
C ALA A 180 38.92 -5.51 -5.43
N ILE A 181 38.44 -4.55 -4.60
CA ILE A 181 37.99 -3.26 -5.06
C ILE A 181 39.11 -2.50 -5.78
N ALA A 182 40.33 -2.49 -5.27
CA ALA A 182 41.46 -1.84 -5.90
C ALA A 182 41.81 -2.44 -7.28
N HIS A 183 41.73 -3.75 -7.46
CA HIS A 183 41.88 -4.40 -8.77
C HIS A 183 40.76 -4.02 -9.74
N ILE A 184 39.55 -3.88 -9.25
CA ILE A 184 38.41 -3.41 -10.08
C ILE A 184 38.65 -1.95 -10.48
N GLU A 185 39.07 -1.08 -9.54
CA GLU A 185 39.40 0.33 -9.81
C GLU A 185 40.46 0.45 -10.93
N GLU A 186 41.57 -0.31 -10.85
CA GLU A 186 42.60 -0.33 -11.86
C GLU A 186 42.03 -0.74 -13.23
N SER A 187 41.16 -1.74 -13.26
CA SER A 187 40.59 -2.30 -14.49
C SER A 187 39.57 -1.37 -15.17
N ILE A 188 38.94 -0.43 -14.44
CA ILE A 188 37.90 0.47 -14.97
C ILE A 188 38.36 1.93 -15.05
N SER A 189 39.57 2.25 -14.59
CA SER A 189 40.09 3.63 -14.53
C SER A 189 40.08 4.38 -15.87
N ASP A 190 40.27 3.65 -16.97
CA ASP A 190 40.25 4.25 -18.33
C ASP A 190 38.84 4.49 -18.87
N LYS A 191 37.80 3.98 -18.21
CA LYS A 191 36.40 4.01 -18.71
C LYS A 191 35.52 5.01 -17.98
N VAL A 192 35.97 5.51 -16.85
CA VAL A 192 35.17 6.37 -15.95
C VAL A 192 35.99 7.57 -15.52
N GLU A 193 35.33 8.72 -15.27
CA GLU A 193 35.99 9.87 -14.66
C GLU A 193 36.58 9.50 -13.30
N ASN A 194 37.79 9.96 -13.03
CA ASN A 194 38.57 9.61 -11.83
C ASN A 194 37.79 9.75 -10.51
N GLN A 195 36.88 10.72 -10.41
CA GLN A 195 36.08 10.93 -9.20
C GLN A 195 35.06 9.82 -8.94
N PHE A 196 34.61 9.09 -9.97
CA PHE A 196 33.59 8.03 -9.84
C PHE A 196 34.19 6.61 -9.87
N VAL A 197 35.48 6.46 -10.10
CA VAL A 197 36.14 5.13 -10.21
C VAL A 197 35.84 4.27 -8.99
N ARG A 198 36.01 4.83 -7.79
CA ARG A 198 35.76 4.13 -6.53
C ARG A 198 34.32 3.66 -6.42
N TRP A 199 33.36 4.54 -6.72
CA TRP A 199 31.95 4.21 -6.65
C TRP A 199 31.57 3.08 -7.62
N TYR A 200 32.03 3.18 -8.88
CA TYR A 200 31.78 2.13 -9.87
C TYR A 200 32.46 0.80 -9.48
N ALA A 201 33.66 0.83 -8.91
CA ALA A 201 34.35 -0.39 -8.47
C ALA A 201 33.57 -1.12 -7.39
N ILE A 202 33.03 -0.38 -6.40
CA ILE A 202 32.18 -0.94 -5.35
C ILE A 202 30.90 -1.53 -5.97
N LYS A 203 30.27 -0.83 -6.92
CA LYS A 203 29.06 -1.31 -7.59
C LYS A 203 29.29 -2.53 -8.48
N VAL A 204 30.45 -2.66 -9.11
CA VAL A 204 30.86 -3.87 -9.83
C VAL A 204 31.05 -5.03 -8.85
N PHE A 205 31.68 -4.79 -7.68
CA PHE A 205 31.83 -5.79 -6.64
C PHE A 205 30.47 -6.27 -6.13
N GLU A 206 29.51 -5.36 -5.92
CA GLU A 206 28.11 -5.68 -5.53
C GLU A 206 27.29 -6.34 -6.67
N ARG A 207 27.83 -6.49 -7.88
CA ARG A 207 27.16 -6.97 -9.11
C ARG A 207 25.94 -6.13 -9.50
N ASP A 208 25.97 -4.81 -9.25
CA ASP A 208 24.91 -3.88 -9.65
C ASP A 208 24.74 -3.87 -11.18
N GLN A 209 23.58 -4.32 -11.67
CA GLN A 209 23.31 -4.48 -13.10
C GLN A 209 23.30 -3.15 -13.86
N ASP A 210 22.78 -2.08 -13.25
CA ASP A 210 22.71 -0.77 -13.88
C ASP A 210 24.11 -0.16 -14.04
N ALA A 211 24.98 -0.30 -13.02
CA ALA A 211 26.33 0.22 -13.03
C ALA A 211 27.24 -0.62 -13.96
N THR A 212 27.15 -1.94 -13.93
CA THR A 212 27.92 -2.82 -14.84
C THR A 212 27.48 -2.65 -16.29
N GLY A 213 26.19 -2.47 -16.53
CA GLY A 213 25.66 -2.17 -17.88
C GLY A 213 26.17 -0.84 -18.44
N ALA A 214 26.28 0.21 -17.61
CA ALA A 214 26.82 1.51 -18.01
C ALA A 214 28.29 1.45 -18.43
N LEU A 215 29.09 0.58 -17.80
CA LEU A 215 30.51 0.42 -18.08
C LEU A 215 30.82 -0.34 -19.38
N GLN A 216 29.89 -1.10 -19.92
CA GLN A 216 30.05 -1.93 -21.13
C GLN A 216 31.38 -2.74 -21.12
N LEU A 217 31.63 -3.44 -20.02
CA LEU A 217 32.85 -4.22 -19.84
C LEU A 217 32.93 -5.41 -20.82
N ASP A 218 34.14 -5.70 -21.32
CA ASP A 218 34.39 -6.88 -22.12
C ASP A 218 34.10 -8.16 -21.30
N PRO A 219 33.44 -9.20 -21.88
CA PRO A 219 33.18 -10.46 -21.20
C PRO A 219 34.41 -11.14 -20.55
N LYS A 220 35.59 -10.98 -21.16
CA LYS A 220 36.83 -11.49 -20.57
C LYS A 220 37.23 -10.74 -19.29
N MET A 221 37.08 -9.40 -19.31
CA MET A 221 37.35 -8.57 -18.13
C MET A 221 36.33 -8.86 -17.03
N MET A 222 35.02 -8.94 -17.37
CA MET A 222 34.04 -9.36 -16.37
C MET A 222 34.32 -10.71 -15.73
N SER A 223 34.78 -11.71 -16.52
CA SER A 223 35.15 -13.03 -15.96
C SER A 223 36.34 -12.95 -15.03
N HIS A 224 37.32 -12.07 -15.32
CA HIS A 224 38.48 -11.84 -14.46
C HIS A 224 38.07 -11.18 -13.14
N LEU A 225 37.27 -10.11 -13.20
CA LEU A 225 36.78 -9.42 -11.99
C LEU A 225 35.89 -10.31 -11.14
N GLU A 226 35.05 -11.14 -11.76
CA GLU A 226 34.19 -12.10 -11.08
C GLU A 226 35.05 -13.16 -10.31
N GLY A 227 36.25 -13.49 -10.78
CA GLY A 227 37.18 -14.34 -10.03
C GLY A 227 37.56 -13.73 -8.69
N HIS A 228 37.97 -12.45 -8.66
CA HIS A 228 38.36 -11.75 -7.43
C HIS A 228 37.17 -11.58 -6.47
N ILE A 229 35.96 -11.37 -6.99
CA ILE A 229 34.74 -11.25 -6.17
C ILE A 229 34.47 -12.61 -5.49
N LYS A 230 34.51 -13.70 -6.25
CA LYS A 230 34.33 -15.07 -5.71
C LYS A 230 35.36 -15.46 -4.67
N ASP A 231 36.63 -15.12 -4.89
CA ASP A 231 37.69 -15.38 -3.91
C ASP A 231 37.38 -14.72 -2.56
N CYS A 232 36.77 -13.49 -2.58
CA CYS A 232 36.31 -12.82 -1.37
C CYS A 232 35.07 -13.47 -0.75
N GLU A 233 34.12 -13.92 -1.57
CA GLU A 233 32.92 -14.63 -1.10
C GLU A 233 33.27 -15.96 -0.44
N ASP A 234 34.21 -16.71 -1.05
CA ASP A 234 34.70 -17.99 -0.53
C ASP A 234 35.52 -17.81 0.77
N GLU A 235 36.30 -16.70 0.89
CA GLU A 235 37.07 -16.39 2.10
C GLU A 235 36.18 -15.98 3.27
N LEU A 236 35.11 -15.18 3.00
CA LEU A 236 34.27 -14.58 4.03
C LEU A 236 32.97 -15.34 4.29
N ASP A 237 32.69 -16.40 3.52
CA ASP A 237 31.50 -17.27 3.60
C ASP A 237 30.20 -16.47 3.55
N ASP A 238 30.13 -15.41 2.68
CA ASP A 238 29.01 -14.54 2.53
C ASP A 238 28.93 -14.04 1.08
N ASP A 239 27.75 -13.53 0.64
CA ASP A 239 27.62 -12.95 -0.69
C ASP A 239 28.23 -11.53 -0.77
N ALA A 240 28.61 -11.10 -1.98
CA ALA A 240 29.30 -9.83 -2.22
C ALA A 240 28.56 -8.61 -1.68
N GLU A 241 27.22 -8.57 -1.78
CA GLU A 241 26.40 -7.48 -1.26
C GLU A 241 26.42 -7.46 0.27
N SER A 242 26.23 -8.59 0.91
CA SER A 242 26.29 -8.74 2.37
C SER A 242 27.67 -8.38 2.93
N ILE A 243 28.74 -8.77 2.24
CA ILE A 243 30.13 -8.41 2.60
C ILE A 243 30.31 -6.90 2.66
N ILE A 244 29.90 -6.18 1.62
CA ILE A 244 29.98 -4.71 1.56
C ILE A 244 29.14 -4.06 2.68
N ILE A 245 27.93 -4.56 2.91
CA ILE A 245 27.05 -4.06 3.97
C ILE A 245 27.70 -4.25 5.34
N ASN A 246 28.21 -5.43 5.63
CA ASN A 246 28.85 -5.76 6.91
C ASN A 246 30.12 -4.92 7.15
N GLN A 247 30.93 -4.70 6.14
CA GLN A 247 32.12 -3.84 6.22
C GLN A 247 31.74 -2.37 6.51
N ARG A 248 30.72 -1.82 5.83
CA ARG A 248 30.22 -0.45 6.11
C ARG A 248 29.73 -0.32 7.55
N TYR A 249 28.90 -1.26 8.03
CA TYR A 249 28.44 -1.23 9.42
C TYR A 249 29.59 -1.35 10.43
N GLY A 250 30.57 -2.21 10.16
CA GLY A 250 31.78 -2.33 10.98
C GLY A 250 32.57 -1.02 11.06
N TYR A 251 32.70 -0.32 9.95
CA TYR A 251 33.32 1.01 9.89
C TYR A 251 32.54 2.06 10.65
N ILE A 252 31.20 2.14 10.43
CA ILE A 252 30.31 3.09 11.10
C ILE A 252 30.33 2.87 12.61
N SER A 253 30.28 1.62 13.09
CA SER A 253 30.32 1.31 14.51
C SER A 253 31.62 1.82 15.18
N LYS A 254 32.76 1.65 14.50
CA LYS A 254 34.06 2.19 14.98
C LYS A 254 34.05 3.72 15.07
N ILE A 255 33.45 4.40 14.08
CA ILE A 255 33.31 5.86 14.11
C ILE A 255 32.48 6.27 15.32
N ILE A 256 31.28 5.69 15.48
CA ILE A 256 30.35 6.04 16.55
C ILE A 256 31.00 5.88 17.93
N ASP A 257 31.67 4.75 18.15
CA ASP A 257 32.40 4.49 19.42
C ASP A 257 33.47 5.54 19.69
N SER A 258 34.07 6.09 18.64
CA SER A 258 35.14 7.06 18.74
C SER A 258 34.67 8.52 18.90
N VAL A 259 33.51 8.86 18.31
CA VAL A 259 32.98 10.22 18.13
C VAL A 259 31.88 10.54 19.15
N MET A 260 31.04 9.55 19.51
CA MET A 260 29.88 9.78 20.34
C MET A 260 30.12 9.35 21.79
N LYS A 261 30.01 10.30 22.70
CA LYS A 261 29.99 10.02 24.14
C LYS A 261 28.55 10.07 24.62
N LYS A 262 27.93 8.91 24.72
CA LYS A 262 26.61 8.79 25.36
C LYS A 262 26.76 9.01 26.86
N LYS A 263 25.96 9.90 27.43
CA LYS A 263 25.89 10.06 28.89
C LYS A 263 25.43 8.71 29.43
N LYS A 264 26.27 8.04 30.27
CA LYS A 264 25.90 6.83 30.99
C LYS A 264 24.69 7.10 31.92
N GLN A 265 23.51 7.20 31.37
CA GLN A 265 22.33 6.79 32.11
C GLN A 265 22.33 5.27 32.00
N GLY A 266 22.33 4.59 33.17
CA GLY A 266 22.13 3.14 33.18
C GLY A 266 20.98 2.83 32.24
N VAL A 267 21.04 1.67 31.56
CA VAL A 267 20.08 1.21 30.53
C VAL A 267 18.64 1.42 31.03
N SER A 268 18.19 2.66 31.01
CA SER A 268 16.77 2.98 31.21
C SER A 268 16.15 2.89 29.82
N MET A 269 15.54 1.74 29.54
CA MET A 269 14.66 1.60 28.40
C MET A 269 13.78 2.83 28.32
N THR A 270 13.75 3.49 27.16
CA THR A 270 12.82 4.59 26.95
C THR A 270 11.39 4.08 27.14
N THR A 271 10.45 4.98 27.34
CA THR A 271 9.03 4.57 27.45
C THR A 271 8.61 3.82 26.18
N SER A 272 9.10 4.25 25.01
CA SER A 272 8.87 3.55 23.73
C SER A 272 9.42 2.13 23.75
N ASP A 273 10.67 1.92 24.22
CA ASP A 273 11.28 0.59 24.29
C ASP A 273 10.51 -0.36 25.21
N LYS A 274 9.99 0.17 26.34
CA LYS A 274 9.17 -0.63 27.28
C LYS A 274 7.85 -1.07 26.64
N ILE A 275 7.19 -0.17 25.91
CA ILE A 275 5.97 -0.48 25.17
C ILE A 275 6.29 -1.47 24.07
N ASP A 276 7.36 -1.25 23.31
CA ASP A 276 7.78 -2.13 22.21
C ASP A 276 8.10 -3.54 22.69
N HIS A 277 8.75 -3.69 23.86
CA HIS A 277 9.01 -5.01 24.45
C HIS A 277 7.74 -5.85 24.66
N ILE A 278 6.59 -5.19 24.92
CA ILE A 278 5.30 -5.86 25.10
C ILE A 278 4.60 -6.02 23.74
N VAL A 279 4.50 -4.93 22.98
CA VAL A 279 3.71 -4.87 21.74
C VAL A 279 4.34 -5.66 20.60
N THR A 280 5.68 -5.72 20.53
CA THR A 280 6.41 -6.50 19.50
C THR A 280 6.80 -7.90 19.97
N ASN A 281 6.35 -8.33 21.16
CA ASN A 281 6.62 -9.66 21.69
C ASN A 281 6.04 -10.73 20.76
N ARG A 282 6.83 -11.76 20.47
CA ARG A 282 6.49 -12.83 19.52
C ARG A 282 5.13 -13.51 19.78
N ILE A 283 4.69 -13.60 21.03
CA ILE A 283 3.44 -14.28 21.44
C ILE A 283 2.33 -13.26 21.66
N LEU A 284 2.63 -12.12 22.32
CA LEU A 284 1.62 -11.14 22.73
C LEU A 284 1.21 -10.19 21.60
N ALA A 285 2.05 -10.00 20.59
CA ALA A 285 1.81 -9.03 19.52
C ALA A 285 0.50 -9.27 18.77
N LEU A 286 0.23 -10.53 18.37
CA LEU A 286 -1.00 -10.88 17.66
C LEU A 286 -2.25 -10.74 18.54
N PRO A 287 -2.32 -11.27 19.78
CA PRO A 287 -3.45 -11.02 20.67
C PRO A 287 -3.71 -9.53 20.94
N ILE A 288 -2.68 -8.73 21.19
CA ILE A 288 -2.83 -7.28 21.42
C ILE A 288 -3.40 -6.61 20.18
N PHE A 289 -2.85 -6.94 19.01
CA PHE A 289 -3.35 -6.45 17.74
C PHE A 289 -4.84 -6.77 17.52
N PHE A 290 -5.22 -8.03 17.70
CA PHE A 290 -6.63 -8.44 17.62
C PHE A 290 -7.52 -7.69 18.61
N LEU A 291 -7.06 -7.48 19.84
CA LEU A 291 -7.81 -6.74 20.85
C LEU A 291 -8.05 -5.29 20.41
N ILE A 292 -7.00 -4.60 19.95
CA ILE A 292 -7.09 -3.20 19.50
C ILE A 292 -8.03 -3.10 18.30
N MET A 293 -7.88 -3.98 17.31
CA MET A 293 -8.73 -3.96 16.12
C MET A 293 -10.19 -4.30 16.46
N THR A 294 -10.42 -5.29 17.30
CA THR A 294 -11.78 -5.60 17.80
C THR A 294 -12.42 -4.39 18.48
N LEU A 295 -11.66 -3.68 19.31
CA LEU A 295 -12.15 -2.45 19.96
C LEU A 295 -12.50 -1.35 18.94
N VAL A 296 -11.62 -1.14 17.95
CA VAL A 296 -11.88 -0.17 16.87
C VAL A 296 -13.15 -0.53 16.11
N TYR A 297 -13.30 -1.79 15.72
CA TYR A 297 -14.50 -2.25 15.01
C TYR A 297 -15.75 -2.17 15.88
N PHE A 298 -15.68 -2.59 17.11
CA PHE A 298 -16.80 -2.54 18.06
C PHE A 298 -17.32 -1.10 18.23
N ILE A 299 -16.43 -0.12 18.35
CA ILE A 299 -16.83 1.29 18.45
C ILE A 299 -17.36 1.84 17.13
N SER A 300 -16.66 1.53 16.02
CA SER A 300 -16.96 2.14 14.72
C SER A 300 -18.15 1.50 14.01
N VAL A 301 -18.41 0.22 14.23
CA VAL A 301 -19.44 -0.52 13.48
C VAL A 301 -20.65 -0.85 14.36
N THR A 302 -20.41 -1.39 15.57
CA THR A 302 -21.49 -1.98 16.38
C THR A 302 -22.15 -0.98 17.34
N THR A 303 -21.39 0.00 17.87
CA THR A 303 -21.92 0.94 18.87
C THR A 303 -22.14 2.33 18.30
N VAL A 304 -21.16 3.22 18.46
CA VAL A 304 -21.32 4.64 18.08
C VAL A 304 -21.55 4.79 16.58
N GLY A 305 -20.80 4.07 15.75
CA GLY A 305 -20.93 4.14 14.31
C GLY A 305 -22.24 3.52 13.81
N GLY A 306 -22.66 2.37 14.37
CA GLY A 306 -23.95 1.76 14.06
C GLY A 306 -25.10 2.69 14.39
N TRP A 307 -25.18 3.14 15.64
CA TRP A 307 -26.20 4.12 16.05
C TRP A 307 -26.25 5.37 15.17
N ALA A 308 -25.12 5.94 14.80
CA ALA A 308 -25.09 7.12 13.95
C ALA A 308 -25.51 6.83 12.51
N THR A 309 -25.18 5.64 12.00
CA THR A 309 -25.61 5.15 10.67
C THR A 309 -27.10 4.92 10.64
N ASP A 310 -27.67 4.25 11.63
CA ASP A 310 -29.11 4.00 11.75
C ASP A 310 -29.87 5.33 11.84
N TRP A 311 -29.40 6.27 12.67
CA TRP A 311 -30.01 7.59 12.76
C TRP A 311 -30.00 8.36 11.42
N VAL A 312 -28.87 8.27 10.66
CA VAL A 312 -28.78 8.93 9.35
C VAL A 312 -29.68 8.24 8.32
N ASN A 313 -29.71 6.90 8.29
CA ASN A 313 -30.55 6.18 7.34
C ASN A 313 -32.03 6.31 7.66
N ASP A 314 -32.43 6.04 8.89
CA ASP A 314 -33.85 5.92 9.24
C ASP A 314 -34.47 7.31 9.48
N THR A 315 -33.83 8.11 10.37
CA THR A 315 -34.43 9.41 10.74
C THR A 315 -34.12 10.50 9.72
N PHE A 316 -32.83 10.66 9.32
CA PHE A 316 -32.47 11.78 8.45
C PHE A 316 -32.91 11.55 7.00
N PHE A 317 -32.55 10.45 6.37
CA PHE A 317 -32.94 10.14 5.00
C PHE A 317 -34.31 9.51 4.92
N GLY A 318 -34.66 8.54 5.78
CA GLY A 318 -35.91 7.80 5.75
C GLY A 318 -37.14 8.67 6.11
N GLU A 319 -37.03 9.47 7.18
CA GLU A 319 -38.13 10.33 7.58
C GLU A 319 -37.99 11.77 7.05
N ILE A 320 -36.98 12.53 7.50
CA ILE A 320 -36.90 13.98 7.26
C ILE A 320 -36.76 14.32 5.78
N VAL A 321 -35.80 13.69 5.07
CA VAL A 321 -35.53 14.03 3.66
C VAL A 321 -36.59 13.42 2.76
N ASN A 322 -37.03 12.20 3.03
CA ASN A 322 -38.02 11.48 2.26
C ASN A 322 -39.41 12.18 2.36
N ASP A 323 -39.89 12.48 3.57
CA ASP A 323 -41.15 13.18 3.78
C ASP A 323 -41.16 14.59 3.16
N ALA A 324 -40.01 15.31 3.31
CA ALA A 324 -39.87 16.63 2.70
C ALA A 324 -39.91 16.58 1.17
N ALA A 325 -39.25 15.56 0.58
CA ALA A 325 -39.24 15.38 -0.87
C ALA A 325 -40.62 14.95 -1.40
N THR A 326 -41.27 13.99 -0.74
CA THR A 326 -42.59 13.51 -1.08
C THR A 326 -43.61 14.66 -1.00
N GLY A 327 -43.63 15.41 0.11
CA GLY A 327 -44.52 16.57 0.27
C GLY A 327 -44.20 17.69 -0.74
N PHE A 328 -42.97 17.87 -1.14
CA PHE A 328 -42.58 18.80 -2.21
C PHE A 328 -43.11 18.31 -3.57
N MET A 329 -42.96 17.03 -3.92
CA MET A 329 -43.44 16.44 -5.16
C MET A 329 -44.97 16.51 -5.25
N GLU A 330 -45.69 16.22 -4.17
CA GLU A 330 -47.16 16.39 -4.09
C GLU A 330 -47.58 17.85 -4.27
N SER A 331 -46.86 18.80 -3.67
CA SER A 331 -47.17 20.22 -3.75
C SER A 331 -47.08 20.82 -5.16
N ILE A 332 -46.25 20.24 -6.02
CA ILE A 332 -46.06 20.63 -7.42
C ILE A 332 -46.88 19.77 -8.39
N GLU A 333 -47.74 18.85 -7.85
CA GLU A 333 -48.49 17.87 -8.64
C GLU A 333 -47.61 17.12 -9.64
N ALA A 334 -46.44 16.65 -9.15
CA ALA A 334 -45.45 15.97 -9.98
C ALA A 334 -45.99 14.64 -10.52
N PRO A 335 -45.69 14.25 -11.77
CA PRO A 335 -46.02 12.94 -12.30
C PRO A 335 -45.40 11.83 -11.46
N ASP A 336 -46.07 10.67 -11.35
CA ASP A 336 -45.62 9.51 -10.54
C ASP A 336 -44.21 9.07 -10.84
N TRP A 337 -43.83 9.05 -12.13
CA TRP A 337 -42.43 8.69 -12.53
C TRP A 337 -41.39 9.65 -11.96
N MET A 338 -41.72 10.94 -11.82
CA MET A 338 -40.79 11.95 -11.31
C MET A 338 -40.66 11.83 -9.79
N SER A 339 -41.78 11.57 -9.11
CA SER A 339 -41.82 11.31 -7.67
C SER A 339 -40.96 10.06 -7.33
N SER A 340 -41.19 8.96 -8.06
CA SER A 340 -40.40 7.74 -7.88
C SER A 340 -38.91 7.93 -8.22
N LEU A 341 -38.55 8.68 -9.28
CA LEU A 341 -37.16 8.99 -9.57
C LEU A 341 -36.48 9.74 -8.42
N VAL A 342 -37.16 10.76 -7.86
CA VAL A 342 -36.56 11.62 -6.83
C VAL A 342 -36.50 10.88 -5.49
N VAL A 343 -37.62 10.26 -5.09
CA VAL A 343 -37.76 9.62 -3.78
C VAL A 343 -37.04 8.27 -3.75
N ASP A 344 -37.41 7.34 -4.63
CA ASP A 344 -36.89 5.99 -4.61
C ASP A 344 -35.49 5.90 -5.27
N GLY A 345 -35.35 6.53 -6.45
CA GLY A 345 -34.14 6.46 -7.24
C GLY A 345 -32.95 7.26 -6.64
N ILE A 346 -33.21 8.54 -6.33
CA ILE A 346 -32.14 9.46 -5.89
C ILE A 346 -32.00 9.44 -4.38
N ILE A 347 -33.05 9.74 -3.63
CA ILE A 347 -32.95 9.86 -2.16
C ILE A 347 -32.71 8.49 -1.54
N GLY A 348 -33.48 7.48 -1.91
CA GLY A 348 -33.30 6.10 -1.43
C GLY A 348 -31.92 5.55 -1.77
N GLY A 349 -31.49 5.66 -3.05
CA GLY A 349 -30.21 5.11 -3.49
C GLY A 349 -29.00 5.85 -2.94
N VAL A 350 -29.00 7.20 -2.97
CA VAL A 350 -27.88 8.00 -2.45
C VAL A 350 -27.87 8.03 -0.93
N GLY A 351 -29.07 8.08 -0.30
CA GLY A 351 -29.25 8.06 1.14
C GLY A 351 -28.63 6.84 1.79
N THR A 352 -28.89 5.66 1.25
CA THR A 352 -28.31 4.38 1.75
C THR A 352 -26.79 4.44 1.81
N VAL A 353 -26.13 5.04 0.83
CA VAL A 353 -24.65 5.10 0.79
C VAL A 353 -24.10 6.22 1.68
N LEU A 354 -24.77 7.37 1.72
CA LEU A 354 -24.37 8.47 2.62
C LEU A 354 -24.65 8.12 4.08
N GLY A 355 -25.60 7.24 4.35
CA GLY A 355 -25.87 6.70 5.67
C GLY A 355 -24.65 6.02 6.31
N PHE A 356 -23.77 5.40 5.52
CA PHE A 356 -22.54 4.79 6.04
C PHE A 356 -21.39 5.76 6.31
N VAL A 357 -21.55 7.04 5.96
CA VAL A 357 -20.48 8.05 6.18
C VAL A 357 -20.07 8.18 7.65
N PRO A 358 -20.96 8.19 8.65
CA PRO A 358 -20.59 8.26 10.06
C PRO A 358 -19.67 7.10 10.48
N GLN A 359 -20.02 5.89 10.09
CA GLN A 359 -19.23 4.67 10.38
C GLN A 359 -17.84 4.74 9.74
N ILE A 360 -17.77 5.19 8.48
CA ILE A 360 -16.50 5.33 7.75
C ILE A 360 -15.62 6.43 8.38
N LEU A 361 -16.22 7.54 8.81
CA LEU A 361 -15.52 8.61 9.53
C LEU A 361 -14.85 8.09 10.81
N LEU A 362 -15.58 7.30 11.61
CA LEU A 362 -15.02 6.70 12.83
C LEU A 362 -13.88 5.72 12.54
N ILE A 363 -14.03 4.86 11.53
CA ILE A 363 -12.95 3.96 11.10
C ILE A 363 -11.72 4.77 10.69
N PHE A 364 -11.87 5.82 9.88
CA PHE A 364 -10.74 6.67 9.46
C PHE A 364 -10.12 7.44 10.63
N PHE A 365 -10.93 7.86 11.59
CA PHE A 365 -10.44 8.51 12.81
C PHE A 365 -9.52 7.58 13.60
N PHE A 366 -9.97 6.36 13.91
CA PHE A 366 -9.16 5.41 14.66
C PHE A 366 -7.94 4.92 13.87
N LEU A 367 -8.06 4.69 12.57
CA LEU A 367 -6.92 4.31 11.74
C LEU A 367 -5.86 5.42 11.69
N SER A 368 -6.28 6.69 11.55
CA SER A 368 -5.34 7.82 11.58
C SER A 368 -4.69 7.97 12.95
N LEU A 369 -5.42 7.72 14.02
CA LEU A 369 -4.89 7.74 15.39
C LEU A 369 -3.84 6.64 15.62
N LEU A 370 -4.08 5.43 15.13
CA LEU A 370 -3.14 4.32 15.20
C LEU A 370 -1.90 4.54 14.31
N GLU A 371 -2.09 5.15 13.14
CA GLU A 371 -1.01 5.51 12.22
C GLU A 371 -0.11 6.59 12.81
N ASP A 372 -0.69 7.71 13.24
CA ASP A 372 0.03 8.84 13.82
C ASP A 372 0.73 8.47 15.14
N SER A 373 0.17 7.57 15.95
CA SER A 373 0.83 7.09 17.18
C SER A 373 2.09 6.27 16.92
N GLY A 374 2.32 5.79 15.67
CA GLY A 374 3.39 4.87 15.30
C GLY A 374 3.09 3.39 15.57
N TYR A 375 1.87 3.03 16.01
CA TYR A 375 1.49 1.64 16.28
C TYR A 375 1.45 0.79 14.99
N MET A 376 0.95 1.36 13.88
CA MET A 376 0.85 0.63 12.60
C MET A 376 2.21 0.19 12.06
N ALA A 377 3.28 0.96 12.32
CA ALA A 377 4.65 0.57 11.97
C ALA A 377 5.09 -0.73 12.68
N ARG A 378 4.72 -0.88 13.96
CA ARG A 378 5.02 -2.10 14.75
C ARG A 378 4.26 -3.30 14.23
N VAL A 379 2.99 -3.11 13.92
CA VAL A 379 2.16 -4.18 13.33
C VAL A 379 2.76 -4.66 12.01
N ALA A 380 3.15 -3.73 11.12
CA ALA A 380 3.81 -4.07 9.87
C ALA A 380 5.12 -4.82 10.10
N PHE A 381 5.94 -4.41 11.07
CA PHE A 381 7.19 -5.08 11.43
C PHE A 381 6.98 -6.52 11.92
N ILE A 382 5.97 -6.75 12.79
CA ILE A 382 5.64 -8.09 13.31
C ILE A 382 5.16 -8.99 12.17
N MET A 383 4.31 -8.46 11.32
CA MET A 383 3.69 -9.21 10.22
C MET A 383 4.64 -9.48 9.07
N ASP A 384 5.69 -8.67 8.89
CA ASP A 384 6.69 -8.87 7.84
C ASP A 384 7.31 -10.27 7.89
N ARG A 385 7.68 -10.74 9.08
CA ARG A 385 8.23 -12.10 9.27
C ARG A 385 7.27 -13.20 8.80
N ILE A 386 5.95 -12.99 8.96
CA ILE A 386 4.92 -13.97 8.57
C ILE A 386 4.69 -13.88 7.06
N PHE A 387 4.50 -12.68 6.54
CA PHE A 387 4.15 -12.43 5.14
C PHE A 387 5.29 -12.78 4.19
N ARG A 388 6.54 -12.53 4.57
CA ARG A 388 7.72 -12.95 3.78
C ARG A 388 7.78 -14.44 3.52
N LYS A 389 7.37 -15.28 4.46
CA LYS A 389 7.29 -16.74 4.24
C LYS A 389 6.36 -17.12 3.09
N PHE A 390 5.40 -16.27 2.81
CA PHE A 390 4.42 -16.42 1.72
C PHE A 390 4.77 -15.59 0.48
N GLY A 391 5.93 -14.92 0.48
CA GLY A 391 6.40 -14.09 -0.62
C GLY A 391 5.72 -12.72 -0.72
N LEU A 392 4.99 -12.29 0.32
CA LEU A 392 4.36 -10.97 0.40
C LEU A 392 5.23 -10.03 1.24
N SER A 393 5.25 -8.74 0.89
CA SER A 393 5.90 -7.72 1.72
C SER A 393 5.10 -7.50 3.01
N GLY A 394 5.79 -7.27 4.12
CA GLY A 394 5.14 -6.92 5.40
C GLY A 394 4.27 -5.67 5.32
N LYS A 395 4.62 -4.72 4.43
CA LYS A 395 3.80 -3.53 4.15
C LYS A 395 2.43 -3.89 3.54
N SER A 396 2.28 -5.05 2.89
CA SER A 396 1.01 -5.52 2.31
C SER A 396 -0.04 -5.85 3.39
N PHE A 397 0.41 -6.13 4.62
CA PHE A 397 -0.50 -6.45 5.71
C PHE A 397 -1.44 -5.29 6.08
N ILE A 398 -0.94 -4.05 6.08
CA ILE A 398 -1.74 -2.86 6.43
C ILE A 398 -2.93 -2.68 5.48
N PRO A 399 -2.75 -2.65 4.13
CA PRO A 399 -3.86 -2.65 3.19
C PRO A 399 -4.85 -3.80 3.37
N ILE A 400 -4.36 -5.02 3.55
CA ILE A 400 -5.22 -6.19 3.75
C ILE A 400 -6.07 -6.03 5.01
N LEU A 401 -5.47 -5.57 6.10
CA LEU A 401 -6.18 -5.33 7.34
C LEU A 401 -7.24 -4.24 7.20
N VAL A 402 -6.88 -3.09 6.62
CA VAL A 402 -7.83 -1.99 6.35
C VAL A 402 -8.99 -2.48 5.48
N GLY A 403 -8.73 -3.46 4.60
CA GLY A 403 -9.71 -4.13 3.75
C GLY A 403 -10.84 -4.80 4.52
N SER A 404 -10.60 -5.26 5.74
CA SER A 404 -11.66 -5.81 6.60
C SER A 404 -12.73 -4.78 7.00
N GLY A 405 -12.38 -3.49 7.00
CA GLY A 405 -13.35 -2.40 7.17
C GLY A 405 -13.97 -1.98 5.85
N CYS A 406 -13.13 -1.55 4.90
CA CYS A 406 -13.58 -1.06 3.60
C CYS A 406 -12.50 -1.24 2.53
N GLY A 407 -12.87 -1.73 1.34
CA GLY A 407 -11.96 -1.94 0.23
C GLY A 407 -11.34 -0.66 -0.34
N VAL A 408 -12.05 0.47 -0.31
CA VAL A 408 -11.57 1.75 -0.84
C VAL A 408 -10.31 2.25 -0.10
N PRO A 409 -10.33 2.43 1.23
CA PRO A 409 -9.14 2.82 1.96
C PRO A 409 -8.05 1.75 1.93
N ALA A 410 -8.41 0.47 1.83
CA ALA A 410 -7.46 -0.63 1.67
C ALA A 410 -6.60 -0.44 0.42
N VAL A 411 -7.23 -0.23 -0.73
CA VAL A 411 -6.55 0.02 -2.00
C VAL A 411 -5.73 1.31 -1.94
N MET A 412 -6.24 2.37 -1.32
CA MET A 412 -5.49 3.64 -1.14
C MET A 412 -4.26 3.46 -0.22
N ALA A 413 -4.33 2.62 0.81
CA ALA A 413 -3.22 2.35 1.71
C ALA A 413 -2.04 1.65 1.01
N THR A 414 -2.26 1.00 -0.14
CA THR A 414 -1.18 0.37 -0.92
C THR A 414 -0.13 1.36 -1.45
N ARG A 415 -0.41 2.66 -1.43
CA ARG A 415 0.55 3.73 -1.78
C ARG A 415 1.81 3.71 -0.90
N THR A 416 1.71 3.16 0.30
CA THR A 416 2.85 3.00 1.22
C THR A 416 3.82 1.91 0.78
N ILE A 417 3.44 1.09 -0.22
CA ILE A 417 4.27 0.03 -0.77
C ILE A 417 5.08 0.60 -1.93
N GLU A 418 6.38 0.63 -1.80
CA GLU A 418 7.32 1.24 -2.75
C GLU A 418 7.49 0.39 -4.01
N ASP A 419 7.67 -0.93 -3.86
CA ASP A 419 7.80 -1.83 -5.00
C ASP A 419 6.48 -1.93 -5.78
N VAL A 420 6.54 -1.61 -7.08
CA VAL A 420 5.36 -1.56 -7.96
C VAL A 420 4.72 -2.94 -8.13
N ARG A 421 5.50 -4.03 -8.12
CA ARG A 421 5.00 -5.41 -8.28
C ARG A 421 4.24 -5.82 -7.02
N ASP A 422 4.83 -5.61 -5.85
CA ASP A 422 4.21 -5.92 -4.56
C ASP A 422 2.96 -5.05 -4.33
N ARG A 423 3.00 -3.77 -4.72
CA ARG A 423 1.84 -2.87 -4.67
C ARG A 423 0.69 -3.37 -5.54
N ARG A 424 0.95 -3.69 -6.81
CA ARG A 424 -0.07 -4.23 -7.73
C ARG A 424 -0.67 -5.54 -7.22
N MET A 425 0.17 -6.46 -6.74
CA MET A 425 -0.27 -7.72 -6.17
C MET A 425 -1.15 -7.48 -4.93
N THR A 426 -0.75 -6.56 -4.05
CA THR A 426 -1.53 -6.21 -2.86
C THR A 426 -2.89 -5.60 -3.22
N ILE A 427 -2.96 -4.72 -4.23
CA ILE A 427 -4.23 -4.17 -4.75
C ILE A 427 -5.16 -5.29 -5.23
N MET A 428 -4.63 -6.32 -5.89
CA MET A 428 -5.42 -7.45 -6.38
C MET A 428 -6.00 -8.31 -5.25
N LEU A 429 -5.31 -8.39 -4.10
CA LEU A 429 -5.61 -9.33 -3.02
C LEU A 429 -6.32 -8.70 -1.82
N CYS A 430 -6.08 -7.41 -1.52
CA CYS A 430 -6.54 -6.78 -0.28
C CYS A 430 -8.06 -6.69 -0.14
N THR A 431 -8.81 -6.84 -1.23
CA THR A 431 -10.28 -6.82 -1.24
C THR A 431 -10.93 -8.18 -1.05
N PHE A 432 -10.15 -9.26 -0.95
CA PHE A 432 -10.69 -10.60 -0.67
C PHE A 432 -11.01 -10.84 0.81
N ILE A 433 -10.51 -10.00 1.69
CA ILE A 433 -10.99 -10.02 3.08
C ILE A 433 -12.41 -9.43 3.13
N PRO A 434 -13.33 -10.03 3.91
CA PRO A 434 -14.68 -9.48 4.03
C PRO A 434 -14.65 -8.07 4.62
N CYS A 435 -15.17 -7.09 3.89
CA CYS A 435 -15.43 -5.75 4.43
C CYS A 435 -16.77 -5.72 5.16
N SER A 436 -17.11 -4.61 5.83
CA SER A 436 -18.37 -4.44 6.55
C SER A 436 -19.60 -4.77 5.70
N ALA A 437 -19.65 -4.28 4.45
CA ALA A 437 -20.74 -4.54 3.52
C ALA A 437 -20.86 -6.02 3.10
N LYS A 438 -19.72 -6.70 2.85
CA LYS A 438 -19.72 -8.15 2.59
C LYS A 438 -20.14 -8.94 3.83
N ALA A 439 -19.81 -8.46 5.03
CA ALA A 439 -20.20 -9.11 6.28
C ALA A 439 -21.73 -9.13 6.48
N VAL A 440 -22.47 -8.11 6.01
CA VAL A 440 -23.94 -8.11 6.03
C VAL A 440 -24.49 -9.27 5.21
N ILE A 441 -24.03 -9.46 3.97
CA ILE A 441 -24.44 -10.59 3.13
C ILE A 441 -24.13 -11.93 3.78
N ILE A 442 -22.91 -12.06 4.33
CA ILE A 442 -22.48 -13.29 5.02
C ILE A 442 -23.39 -13.57 6.23
N SER A 443 -23.69 -12.55 7.03
CA SER A 443 -24.55 -12.67 8.20
C SER A 443 -25.97 -13.08 7.81
N MET A 444 -26.55 -12.42 6.82
CA MET A 444 -27.90 -12.71 6.31
C MET A 444 -28.01 -14.14 5.79
N ILE A 445 -27.11 -14.55 4.90
CA ILE A 445 -27.14 -15.93 4.35
C ILE A 445 -26.91 -16.97 5.44
N THR A 446 -26.06 -16.66 6.41
CA THR A 446 -25.80 -17.56 7.54
C THR A 446 -27.02 -17.71 8.45
N SER A 447 -27.71 -16.62 8.77
CA SER A 447 -28.91 -16.66 9.62
C SER A 447 -30.08 -17.39 8.96
N VAL A 448 -30.24 -17.23 7.64
CA VAL A 448 -31.34 -17.86 6.89
C VAL A 448 -31.09 -19.35 6.62
N PHE A 449 -29.91 -19.71 6.11
CA PHE A 449 -29.65 -21.06 5.61
C PHE A 449 -28.81 -21.94 6.56
N PHE A 450 -28.12 -21.35 7.53
CA PHE A 450 -27.21 -22.05 8.45
C PHE A 450 -27.39 -21.60 9.91
N PRO A 451 -28.64 -21.47 10.44
CA PRO A 451 -28.90 -20.90 11.77
C PRO A 451 -28.21 -21.67 12.90
N ASP A 452 -28.05 -22.98 12.74
CA ASP A 452 -27.39 -23.84 13.74
C ASP A 452 -25.86 -23.77 13.71
N SER A 453 -25.25 -23.06 12.74
CA SER A 453 -23.81 -23.03 12.54
C SER A 453 -23.17 -21.71 12.97
N ILE A 454 -22.79 -21.61 14.24
CA ILE A 454 -22.06 -20.44 14.77
C ILE A 454 -20.72 -20.20 14.04
N LEU A 455 -20.16 -21.23 13.42
CA LEU A 455 -18.83 -21.17 12.80
C LEU A 455 -18.87 -20.69 11.32
N MET A 456 -20.03 -20.63 10.67
CA MET A 456 -20.12 -20.35 9.22
C MET A 456 -19.58 -18.95 8.89
N ALA A 457 -20.03 -17.91 9.57
CA ALA A 457 -19.59 -16.54 9.32
C ALA A 457 -18.10 -16.34 9.63
N PRO A 458 -17.55 -16.78 10.78
CA PRO A 458 -16.10 -16.80 11.01
C PRO A 458 -15.32 -17.59 9.96
N ALA A 459 -15.84 -18.73 9.49
CA ALA A 459 -15.18 -19.55 8.46
C ALA A 459 -14.99 -18.77 7.15
N MET A 460 -15.97 -17.95 6.76
CA MET A 460 -15.84 -17.08 5.58
C MET A 460 -14.69 -16.08 5.73
N TYR A 461 -14.50 -15.51 6.91
CA TYR A 461 -13.41 -14.61 7.19
C TYR A 461 -12.04 -15.30 7.05
N PHE A 462 -11.91 -16.49 7.66
CA PHE A 462 -10.69 -17.31 7.55
C PHE A 462 -10.46 -17.81 6.12
N LEU A 463 -11.51 -18.11 5.37
CA LEU A 463 -11.42 -18.45 3.94
C LEU A 463 -10.85 -17.28 3.13
N GLY A 464 -11.30 -16.05 3.39
CA GLY A 464 -10.74 -14.86 2.77
C GLY A 464 -9.24 -14.74 3.00
N ILE A 465 -8.78 -14.89 4.24
CA ILE A 465 -7.35 -14.88 4.58
C ILE A 465 -6.59 -16.01 3.87
N ALA A 466 -7.13 -17.22 3.89
CA ALA A 466 -6.49 -18.36 3.21
C ALA A 466 -6.33 -18.14 1.70
N VAL A 467 -7.36 -17.60 1.06
CA VAL A 467 -7.31 -17.29 -0.37
C VAL A 467 -6.31 -16.18 -0.68
N ILE A 468 -6.21 -15.14 0.14
CA ILE A 468 -5.17 -14.10 0.00
C ILE A 468 -3.77 -14.72 0.01
N ILE A 469 -3.49 -15.62 0.96
CA ILE A 469 -2.20 -16.30 1.07
C ILE A 469 -1.94 -17.19 -0.14
N LEU A 470 -2.90 -18.04 -0.49
CA LEU A 470 -2.74 -19.01 -1.59
C LEU A 470 -2.63 -18.31 -2.96
N ALA A 471 -3.46 -17.29 -3.20
CA ALA A 471 -3.40 -16.49 -4.42
C ALA A 471 -2.09 -15.66 -4.47
N GLY A 472 -1.63 -15.13 -3.35
CA GLY A 472 -0.34 -14.45 -3.24
C GLY A 472 0.82 -15.37 -3.62
N ILE A 473 0.87 -16.60 -3.08
CA ILE A 473 1.86 -17.62 -3.44
C ILE A 473 1.78 -17.97 -4.95
N ALA A 474 0.58 -18.14 -5.49
CA ALA A 474 0.39 -18.47 -6.89
C ALA A 474 0.82 -17.33 -7.82
N LEU A 475 0.48 -16.07 -7.49
CA LEU A 475 0.87 -14.87 -8.24
C LEU A 475 2.39 -14.65 -8.22
N LYS A 476 3.05 -14.83 -7.06
CA LYS A 476 4.51 -14.70 -6.94
C LYS A 476 5.27 -15.69 -7.84
N LYS A 477 4.67 -16.81 -8.16
CA LYS A 477 5.22 -17.82 -9.10
C LYS A 477 4.94 -17.51 -10.57
N THR A 478 4.31 -16.38 -10.87
CA THR A 478 4.15 -15.87 -12.23
C THR A 478 5.29 -14.93 -12.59
N GLY A 479 5.74 -14.91 -13.85
CA GLY A 479 6.83 -14.03 -14.29
C GLY A 479 6.58 -12.51 -14.07
N ALA A 480 5.30 -12.11 -13.93
CA ALA A 480 4.93 -10.71 -13.70
C ALA A 480 5.20 -10.23 -12.26
N PHE A 481 5.16 -11.15 -11.29
CA PHE A 481 5.31 -10.86 -9.86
C PHE A 481 6.49 -11.59 -9.21
N ALA A 482 7.28 -12.34 -9.99
CA ALA A 482 8.46 -13.06 -9.51
C ALA A 482 9.56 -12.08 -9.06
N GLY A 483 10.35 -12.49 -8.07
CA GLY A 483 11.43 -11.73 -7.45
C GLY A 483 11.31 -11.74 -5.92
N ASP A 484 12.38 -11.46 -5.22
CA ASP A 484 12.38 -11.38 -3.76
C ASP A 484 11.57 -10.16 -3.30
N PRO A 485 10.80 -10.28 -2.21
CA PRO A 485 10.12 -9.13 -1.63
C PRO A 485 11.17 -8.12 -1.16
N ALA A 486 10.93 -6.84 -1.42
CA ALA A 486 11.82 -5.76 -0.98
C ALA A 486 12.11 -5.90 0.52
N PRO A 487 13.38 -5.77 0.95
CA PRO A 487 13.73 -5.87 2.35
C PRO A 487 12.97 -4.80 3.15
N PHE A 488 12.30 -5.26 4.22
CA PHE A 488 11.56 -4.36 5.10
C PHE A 488 12.53 -3.65 6.05
N VAL A 489 13.11 -2.55 5.57
CA VAL A 489 13.94 -1.67 6.38
C VAL A 489 13.08 -0.49 6.81
N MET A 490 12.37 -0.63 7.92
CA MET A 490 11.59 0.46 8.50
C MET A 490 12.03 0.74 9.94
N GLU A 491 12.35 2.00 10.20
CA GLU A 491 12.52 2.45 11.59
C GLU A 491 11.17 2.37 12.29
N LEU A 492 11.19 1.83 13.51
CA LEU A 492 10.06 1.98 14.39
C LEU A 492 10.12 3.43 14.94
N PRO A 493 9.25 4.35 14.47
CA PRO A 493 9.26 5.72 14.96
C PRO A 493 8.97 5.72 16.47
N ALA A 494 9.54 6.65 17.24
CA ALA A 494 9.19 6.75 18.64
C ALA A 494 7.69 6.97 18.82
N TYR A 495 7.06 6.37 19.84
CA TYR A 495 5.67 6.68 20.14
C TYR A 495 5.52 8.15 20.49
N HIS A 496 4.55 8.78 19.90
CA HIS A 496 4.16 10.14 20.24
C HIS A 496 2.63 10.24 20.31
N PHE A 497 2.15 11.16 21.12
CA PHE A 497 0.72 11.44 21.17
C PHE A 497 0.30 12.07 19.85
N PRO A 498 -0.71 11.48 19.17
CA PRO A 498 -1.23 12.02 17.92
C PRO A 498 -1.75 13.45 18.11
N SER A 499 -1.46 14.33 17.16
CA SER A 499 -2.07 15.66 17.19
C SER A 499 -3.54 15.54 16.73
N MET A 500 -4.50 15.83 17.62
CA MET A 500 -5.93 15.74 17.29
C MET A 500 -6.29 16.55 16.04
N LYS A 501 -5.62 17.70 15.83
CA LYS A 501 -5.80 18.50 14.62
C LYS A 501 -5.33 17.75 13.36
N GLY A 502 -4.17 17.07 13.41
CA GLY A 502 -3.65 16.24 12.32
C GLY A 502 -4.60 15.08 12.00
N VAL A 503 -4.98 14.32 13.03
CA VAL A 503 -5.93 13.19 12.91
C VAL A 503 -7.23 13.62 12.23
N LEU A 504 -7.84 14.74 12.68
CA LEU A 504 -9.09 15.23 12.10
C LEU A 504 -8.93 15.72 10.65
N ILE A 505 -7.79 16.33 10.29
CA ILE A 505 -7.50 16.73 8.91
C ILE A 505 -7.38 15.49 8.03
N HIS A 506 -6.58 14.51 8.41
CA HIS A 506 -6.40 13.26 7.64
C HIS A 506 -7.69 12.46 7.51
N MET A 507 -8.47 12.37 8.60
CA MET A 507 -9.81 11.78 8.57
C MET A 507 -10.70 12.48 7.55
N TRP A 508 -10.77 13.82 7.59
CA TRP A 508 -11.62 14.60 6.68
C TRP A 508 -11.19 14.52 5.23
N GLU A 509 -9.89 14.55 4.95
CA GLU A 509 -9.36 14.42 3.58
C GLU A 509 -9.73 13.05 2.97
N ARG A 510 -9.61 11.97 3.74
CA ARG A 510 -10.00 10.63 3.31
C ARG A 510 -11.52 10.52 3.12
N ALA A 511 -12.30 11.03 4.05
CA ALA A 511 -13.76 11.03 4.01
C ALA A 511 -14.31 11.90 2.86
N ARG A 512 -13.78 13.10 2.66
CA ARG A 512 -14.15 13.97 1.54
C ARG A 512 -13.89 13.28 0.19
N GLY A 513 -12.75 12.60 0.06
CA GLY A 513 -12.44 11.82 -1.13
C GLY A 513 -13.47 10.71 -1.40
N PHE A 514 -13.95 10.04 -0.34
CA PHE A 514 -15.03 9.05 -0.43
C PHE A 514 -16.38 9.70 -0.79
N ILE A 515 -16.83 10.72 -0.07
CA ILE A 515 -18.12 11.37 -0.27
C ILE A 515 -18.26 11.92 -1.70
N ILE A 516 -17.25 12.61 -2.23
CA ILE A 516 -17.30 13.15 -3.59
C ILE A 516 -17.37 12.02 -4.63
N LYS A 517 -16.56 10.98 -4.50
CA LYS A 517 -16.54 9.87 -5.46
C LYS A 517 -17.78 9.00 -5.36
N ALA A 518 -18.18 8.65 -4.14
CA ALA A 518 -19.39 7.90 -3.89
C ALA A 518 -20.62 8.69 -4.36
N GLY A 519 -20.78 9.94 -3.96
CA GLY A 519 -21.91 10.78 -4.32
C GLY A 519 -22.07 10.99 -5.82
N THR A 520 -20.99 11.04 -6.62
CA THR A 520 -21.08 11.23 -8.08
C THR A 520 -21.33 9.93 -8.83
N ILE A 521 -20.54 8.89 -8.56
CA ILE A 521 -20.63 7.61 -9.28
C ILE A 521 -21.90 6.87 -8.89
N ILE A 522 -22.19 6.81 -7.58
CA ILE A 522 -23.35 6.07 -7.07
C ILE A 522 -24.65 6.76 -7.49
N PHE A 523 -24.69 8.09 -7.44
CA PHE A 523 -25.85 8.83 -7.96
C PHE A 523 -26.18 8.42 -9.40
N ALA A 524 -25.20 8.46 -10.30
CA ALA A 524 -25.41 8.07 -11.69
C ALA A 524 -25.89 6.61 -11.83
N VAL A 525 -25.31 5.72 -11.04
CA VAL A 525 -25.65 4.30 -11.03
C VAL A 525 -27.06 4.07 -10.47
N CYS A 526 -27.44 4.70 -9.36
CA CYS A 526 -28.77 4.59 -8.78
C CYS A 526 -29.87 5.06 -9.76
N VAL A 527 -29.64 6.17 -10.45
CA VAL A 527 -30.58 6.64 -11.49
C VAL A 527 -30.73 5.62 -12.63
N VAL A 528 -29.62 5.00 -13.06
CA VAL A 528 -29.65 3.96 -14.10
C VAL A 528 -30.40 2.71 -13.61
N ILE A 529 -30.12 2.23 -12.39
CA ILE A 529 -30.80 1.06 -11.81
C ILE A 529 -32.31 1.36 -11.67
N TRP A 530 -32.65 2.50 -11.09
CA TRP A 530 -34.06 2.91 -10.96
C TRP A 530 -34.74 2.90 -12.33
N PHE A 531 -34.11 3.50 -13.37
CA PHE A 531 -34.68 3.51 -14.71
C PHE A 531 -34.95 2.11 -15.26
N PHE A 532 -34.00 1.20 -15.10
CA PHE A 532 -34.15 -0.19 -15.55
C PHE A 532 -35.18 -0.99 -14.74
N SER A 533 -35.38 -0.63 -13.46
CA SER A 533 -36.34 -1.30 -12.58
C SER A 533 -37.77 -0.73 -12.72
N ALA A 534 -37.90 0.57 -13.04
CA ALA A 534 -39.18 1.26 -13.09
C ALA A 534 -39.88 1.20 -14.48
N PHE A 535 -39.12 0.89 -15.56
CA PHE A 535 -39.66 0.90 -16.92
C PHE A 535 -39.51 -0.44 -17.63
N ASN A 536 -40.50 -0.75 -18.50
CA ASN A 536 -40.41 -1.86 -19.45
C ASN A 536 -39.71 -1.43 -20.77
N ALA A 537 -39.49 -2.38 -21.68
CA ALA A 537 -38.88 -2.10 -22.99
C ALA A 537 -39.72 -1.13 -23.86
N GLY A 538 -40.99 -0.92 -23.53
CA GLY A 538 -41.89 0.05 -24.18
C GLY A 538 -41.79 1.46 -23.58
N LEU A 539 -40.96 1.68 -22.56
CA LEU A 539 -40.85 2.91 -21.78
C LEU A 539 -42.13 3.25 -21.01
N GLU A 540 -42.92 2.25 -20.65
CA GLU A 540 -44.06 2.38 -19.77
C GLU A 540 -43.63 2.03 -18.35
N MET A 541 -44.10 2.79 -17.36
CA MET A 541 -43.80 2.52 -15.96
C MET A 541 -44.52 1.23 -15.54
N VAL A 542 -43.79 0.32 -14.88
CA VAL A 542 -44.31 -0.97 -14.46
C VAL A 542 -44.62 -0.96 -12.96
N GLU A 543 -45.70 -1.61 -12.57
CA GLU A 543 -46.06 -1.84 -11.17
C GLU A 543 -45.35 -3.08 -10.61
N ASP A 544 -45.13 -4.09 -11.50
CA ASP A 544 -44.46 -5.31 -11.12
C ASP A 544 -43.02 -5.35 -11.72
N ILE A 545 -42.04 -5.58 -10.85
CA ILE A 545 -40.62 -5.63 -11.25
C ILE A 545 -40.32 -6.75 -12.26
N GLU A 546 -41.21 -7.78 -12.36
CA GLU A 546 -41.07 -8.88 -13.34
C GLU A 546 -41.22 -8.40 -14.79
N ASP A 547 -41.96 -7.33 -15.01
CA ASP A 547 -42.18 -6.74 -16.33
C ASP A 547 -41.12 -5.67 -16.69
N SER A 548 -40.21 -5.38 -15.79
CA SER A 548 -39.19 -4.35 -15.97
C SER A 548 -38.08 -4.74 -16.94
N MET A 549 -37.36 -3.74 -17.48
CA MET A 549 -36.13 -3.96 -18.25
C MET A 549 -35.06 -4.68 -17.41
N MET A 550 -35.06 -4.50 -16.09
CA MET A 550 -34.15 -5.19 -15.19
C MET A 550 -34.39 -6.69 -15.18
N ALA A 551 -35.68 -7.13 -15.12
CA ALA A 551 -36.03 -8.53 -15.20
C ALA A 551 -35.69 -9.11 -16.58
N ALA A 552 -35.98 -8.39 -17.67
CA ALA A 552 -35.61 -8.81 -19.02
C ALA A 552 -34.07 -8.98 -19.15
N PHE A 553 -33.30 -8.05 -18.60
CA PHE A 553 -31.85 -8.15 -18.55
C PHE A 553 -31.39 -9.34 -17.68
N GLY A 554 -32.01 -9.53 -16.50
CA GLY A 554 -31.77 -10.68 -15.62
C GLY A 554 -31.99 -12.02 -16.35
N HIS A 555 -33.10 -12.16 -17.08
CA HIS A 555 -33.37 -13.34 -17.90
C HIS A 555 -32.32 -13.58 -18.98
N ALA A 556 -31.86 -12.51 -19.65
CA ALA A 556 -30.86 -12.59 -20.69
C ALA A 556 -29.49 -13.08 -20.21
N ILE A 557 -29.13 -12.81 -18.94
CA ILE A 557 -27.83 -13.16 -18.37
C ILE A 557 -27.86 -14.32 -17.37
N SER A 558 -29.04 -14.78 -16.94
CA SER A 558 -29.21 -15.84 -15.92
C SER A 558 -28.47 -17.12 -16.26
N TRP A 559 -28.31 -17.45 -17.55
CA TRP A 559 -27.56 -18.61 -18.01
C TRP A 559 -26.06 -18.59 -17.58
N ILE A 560 -25.50 -17.40 -17.40
CA ILE A 560 -24.12 -17.24 -16.92
C ILE A 560 -24.00 -17.73 -15.48
N PHE A 561 -25.03 -17.49 -14.66
CA PHE A 561 -25.04 -17.83 -13.24
C PHE A 561 -25.67 -19.20 -12.95
N ALA A 562 -26.29 -19.83 -13.94
CA ALA A 562 -26.88 -21.17 -13.81
C ALA A 562 -25.86 -22.23 -13.32
N PRO A 563 -24.58 -22.25 -13.76
CA PRO A 563 -23.58 -23.18 -13.24
C PRO A 563 -23.19 -22.97 -11.75
N LEU A 564 -23.60 -21.85 -11.16
CA LEU A 564 -23.39 -21.50 -9.75
C LEU A 564 -24.62 -21.84 -8.89
N GLY A 565 -25.69 -22.37 -9.47
CA GLY A 565 -26.97 -22.56 -8.80
C GLY A 565 -27.86 -21.31 -8.70
N LEU A 566 -27.47 -20.24 -9.41
CA LEU A 566 -28.12 -18.93 -9.42
C LEU A 566 -28.73 -18.64 -10.81
N GLY A 567 -29.29 -19.68 -11.45
CA GLY A 567 -29.80 -19.61 -12.83
C GLY A 567 -31.17 -18.97 -12.97
N ASP A 568 -31.82 -18.55 -11.89
CA ASP A 568 -33.01 -17.72 -11.91
C ASP A 568 -32.64 -16.25 -12.18
N TRP A 569 -33.51 -15.51 -12.87
CA TRP A 569 -33.29 -14.12 -13.21
C TRP A 569 -33.14 -13.25 -11.94
N LYS A 570 -33.88 -13.57 -10.86
CA LYS A 570 -33.77 -12.89 -9.56
C LYS A 570 -32.39 -13.05 -8.96
N GLY A 571 -31.83 -14.27 -9.01
CA GLY A 571 -30.45 -14.54 -8.58
C GLY A 571 -29.40 -13.78 -9.38
N ALA A 572 -29.58 -13.70 -10.71
CA ALA A 572 -28.70 -12.94 -11.59
C ALA A 572 -28.73 -11.44 -11.32
N VAL A 573 -29.91 -10.87 -11.12
CA VAL A 573 -30.10 -9.46 -10.73
C VAL A 573 -29.48 -9.18 -9.36
N ALA A 574 -29.69 -10.06 -8.38
CA ALA A 574 -29.10 -9.94 -7.05
C ALA A 574 -27.57 -9.89 -7.07
N VAL A 575 -26.91 -10.68 -7.93
CA VAL A 575 -25.45 -10.63 -8.10
C VAL A 575 -25.02 -9.28 -8.67
N ILE A 576 -25.69 -8.78 -9.69
CA ILE A 576 -25.31 -7.52 -10.35
C ILE A 576 -25.57 -6.32 -9.43
N SER A 577 -26.71 -6.29 -8.74
CA SER A 577 -26.98 -5.21 -7.78
C SER A 577 -25.97 -5.19 -6.63
N ALA A 578 -25.52 -6.36 -6.17
CA ALA A 578 -24.46 -6.47 -5.19
C ALA A 578 -23.09 -5.93 -5.67
N GLU A 579 -22.82 -5.90 -6.99
CA GLU A 579 -21.60 -5.28 -7.53
C GLU A 579 -21.64 -3.73 -7.44
N MET A 580 -22.82 -3.16 -7.47
CA MET A 580 -22.98 -1.71 -7.33
C MET A 580 -22.68 -1.25 -5.91
N ALA A 581 -23.39 -1.82 -4.95
CA ALA A 581 -23.17 -1.63 -3.53
C ALA A 581 -23.54 -2.95 -2.83
N LYS A 582 -22.59 -3.55 -2.11
CA LYS A 582 -22.81 -4.88 -1.50
C LYS A 582 -23.94 -4.87 -0.47
N GLU A 583 -24.14 -3.76 0.22
CA GLU A 583 -25.24 -3.53 1.16
C GLU A 583 -26.62 -3.56 0.49
N ASN A 584 -26.72 -3.13 -0.75
CA ASN A 584 -28.01 -3.12 -1.48
C ASN A 584 -28.46 -4.53 -1.91
N ALA A 585 -27.62 -5.53 -1.78
CA ALA A 585 -27.99 -6.90 -2.11
C ALA A 585 -29.18 -7.39 -1.29
N MET A 586 -29.25 -7.00 -0.01
CA MET A 586 -30.34 -7.39 0.89
C MET A 586 -31.67 -6.74 0.47
N SER A 587 -31.68 -5.42 0.27
CA SER A 587 -32.86 -4.68 -0.18
C SER A 587 -33.35 -5.17 -1.54
N THR A 588 -32.41 -5.42 -2.47
CA THR A 588 -32.78 -5.96 -3.80
C THR A 588 -33.40 -7.35 -3.67
N LEU A 589 -32.85 -8.23 -2.85
CA LEU A 589 -33.41 -9.56 -2.63
C LEU A 589 -34.81 -9.49 -2.00
N ALA A 590 -35.06 -8.55 -1.07
CA ALA A 590 -36.35 -8.32 -0.47
C ALA A 590 -37.38 -7.87 -1.53
N VAL A 591 -37.06 -6.82 -2.30
CA VAL A 591 -37.93 -6.28 -3.36
C VAL A 591 -38.23 -7.32 -4.43
N LEU A 592 -37.24 -8.10 -4.87
CA LEU A 592 -37.42 -9.18 -5.86
C LEU A 592 -38.35 -10.30 -5.36
N ASN A 593 -38.58 -10.40 -4.06
CA ASN A 593 -39.55 -11.34 -3.47
C ASN A 593 -40.90 -10.71 -3.16
N GLY A 594 -41.15 -9.47 -3.57
CA GLY A 594 -42.39 -8.77 -3.29
C GLY A 594 -42.55 -8.35 -1.83
N VAL A 595 -41.46 -8.35 -1.05
CA VAL A 595 -41.45 -7.88 0.34
C VAL A 595 -41.08 -6.40 0.31
N ALA A 596 -41.86 -5.55 0.98
CA ALA A 596 -41.55 -4.13 1.07
C ALA A 596 -40.15 -3.95 1.70
N ALA A 597 -39.40 -2.95 1.22
CA ALA A 597 -38.05 -2.68 1.73
C ALA A 597 -38.02 -2.30 3.23
N GLU A 598 -39.19 -1.92 3.77
CA GLU A 598 -39.43 -1.52 5.16
C GLU A 598 -40.05 -2.67 6.01
N ALA A 599 -40.16 -3.91 5.44
CA ALA A 599 -40.71 -5.04 6.16
C ALA A 599 -39.77 -5.50 7.28
N GLU A 600 -40.33 -6.18 8.27
CA GLU A 600 -39.54 -6.76 9.37
C GLU A 600 -38.52 -7.81 8.83
N ASP A 601 -37.36 -7.88 9.43
CA ASP A 601 -36.27 -8.79 9.03
C ASP A 601 -36.72 -10.24 8.84
N GLU A 602 -37.73 -10.71 9.61
CA GLU A 602 -38.27 -12.07 9.51
C GLU A 602 -38.98 -12.32 8.16
N GLU A 603 -39.70 -11.37 7.62
CA GLU A 603 -40.40 -11.49 6.33
C GLU A 603 -39.42 -11.50 5.17
N ILE A 604 -38.37 -10.64 5.25
CA ILE A 604 -37.28 -10.59 4.28
C ILE A 604 -36.51 -11.93 4.26
N MET A 605 -36.20 -12.46 5.44
CA MET A 605 -35.51 -13.75 5.57
C MET A 605 -36.35 -14.91 5.01
N ALA A 606 -37.65 -14.93 5.25
CA ALA A 606 -38.55 -15.97 4.70
C ALA A 606 -38.63 -15.89 3.16
N GLY A 607 -38.66 -14.69 2.58
CA GLY A 607 -38.60 -14.49 1.14
C GLY A 607 -37.31 -15.04 0.52
N ILE A 608 -36.16 -14.71 1.12
CA ILE A 608 -34.85 -15.18 0.66
C ILE A 608 -34.70 -16.71 0.79
N ALA A 609 -35.27 -17.31 1.85
CA ALA A 609 -35.23 -18.76 2.06
C ALA A 609 -35.89 -19.54 0.90
N ASN A 610 -36.87 -18.92 0.21
CA ASN A 610 -37.55 -19.53 -0.92
C ASN A 610 -36.82 -19.37 -2.25
N MET A 611 -35.87 -18.42 -2.38
CA MET A 611 -35.12 -18.17 -3.61
C MET A 611 -33.99 -19.16 -3.87
N PHE A 612 -33.29 -19.55 -2.83
CA PHE A 612 -32.05 -20.31 -2.95
C PHE A 612 -32.12 -21.64 -2.25
N THR A 613 -31.49 -22.64 -2.82
CA THR A 613 -31.13 -23.84 -2.03
C THR A 613 -29.94 -23.49 -1.11
N PRO A 614 -29.75 -24.17 0.03
CA PRO A 614 -28.63 -23.87 0.93
C PRO A 614 -27.26 -23.89 0.23
N ILE A 615 -27.06 -24.77 -0.75
CA ILE A 615 -25.80 -24.83 -1.49
C ILE A 615 -25.66 -23.68 -2.51
N ALA A 616 -26.76 -23.23 -3.12
CA ALA A 616 -26.77 -22.07 -4.00
C ALA A 616 -26.53 -20.78 -3.18
N ALA A 617 -27.11 -20.66 -1.98
CA ALA A 617 -26.86 -19.56 -1.04
C ALA A 617 -25.39 -19.54 -0.60
N PHE A 618 -24.78 -20.70 -0.33
CA PHE A 618 -23.36 -20.80 -0.03
C PHE A 618 -22.49 -20.37 -1.24
N SER A 619 -22.86 -20.78 -2.43
CA SER A 619 -22.19 -20.36 -3.68
C SER A 619 -22.30 -18.85 -3.88
N TYR A 620 -23.46 -18.24 -3.66
CA TYR A 620 -23.69 -16.81 -3.72
C TYR A 620 -22.80 -16.06 -2.72
N MET A 621 -22.72 -16.56 -1.48
CA MET A 621 -21.85 -15.99 -0.45
C MET A 621 -20.36 -16.02 -0.84
N ILE A 622 -19.87 -17.14 -1.42
CA ILE A 622 -18.50 -17.26 -1.93
C ILE A 622 -18.27 -16.33 -3.10
N LEU A 623 -19.21 -16.24 -4.05
CA LEU A 623 -19.11 -15.31 -5.18
C LEU A 623 -18.92 -13.88 -4.66
N ASN A 624 -19.81 -13.41 -3.79
CA ASN A 624 -19.74 -12.05 -3.22
C ASN A 624 -18.48 -11.80 -2.38
N LEU A 625 -17.87 -12.85 -1.82
CA LEU A 625 -16.63 -12.71 -1.06
C LEU A 625 -15.42 -12.41 -1.96
N PHE A 626 -15.33 -13.07 -3.13
CA PHE A 626 -14.14 -13.05 -4.00
C PHE A 626 -14.33 -12.33 -5.33
N ASP A 627 -15.55 -11.95 -5.70
CA ASP A 627 -15.81 -11.11 -6.86
C ASP A 627 -15.20 -9.69 -6.70
N PRO A 628 -15.17 -8.88 -7.75
CA PRO A 628 -14.76 -7.49 -7.63
C PRO A 628 -15.49 -6.79 -6.48
N PRO A 629 -14.82 -5.89 -5.77
CA PRO A 629 -15.49 -5.10 -4.74
C PRO A 629 -16.47 -4.09 -5.38
N CYS A 630 -17.24 -3.38 -4.57
CA CYS A 630 -18.20 -2.37 -5.06
C CYS A 630 -17.59 -1.40 -6.08
N VAL A 631 -18.42 -0.80 -6.93
CA VAL A 631 -18.03 0.12 -8.03
C VAL A 631 -17.03 1.19 -7.59
N VAL A 632 -17.18 1.76 -6.37
CA VAL A 632 -16.26 2.76 -5.83
C VAL A 632 -14.85 2.19 -5.61
N ALA A 633 -14.77 0.97 -5.12
CA ALA A 633 -13.49 0.29 -4.92
C ALA A 633 -12.88 -0.12 -6.27
N ILE A 634 -13.68 -0.57 -7.26
CA ILE A 634 -13.23 -0.84 -8.63
C ILE A 634 -12.62 0.43 -9.26
N ALA A 635 -13.30 1.58 -9.15
CA ALA A 635 -12.78 2.86 -9.63
C ALA A 635 -11.46 3.25 -8.92
N THR A 636 -11.34 2.92 -7.63
CA THR A 636 -10.12 3.16 -6.86
C THR A 636 -8.99 2.23 -7.30
N ILE A 637 -9.26 0.93 -7.54
CA ILE A 637 -8.31 -0.03 -8.12
C ILE A 637 -7.80 0.49 -9.47
N ALA A 638 -8.70 0.92 -10.34
CA ALA A 638 -8.33 1.44 -11.67
C ALA A 638 -7.39 2.66 -11.57
N ARG A 639 -7.60 3.53 -10.59
CA ARG A 639 -6.77 4.70 -10.35
C ARG A 639 -5.41 4.33 -9.75
N GLU A 640 -5.37 3.49 -8.72
CA GLU A 640 -4.14 3.16 -7.99
C GLU A 640 -3.21 2.21 -8.78
N MET A 641 -3.77 1.44 -9.73
CA MET A 641 -2.96 0.65 -10.67
C MET A 641 -2.15 1.50 -11.63
N GLY A 642 -2.59 2.74 -11.92
CA GLY A 642 -1.90 3.69 -12.79
C GLY A 642 -1.84 3.30 -14.27
N ASP A 643 -2.29 2.10 -14.64
CA ASP A 643 -2.33 1.56 -16.02
C ASP A 643 -3.65 0.83 -16.25
N ARG A 644 -4.34 1.15 -17.35
CA ARG A 644 -5.61 0.54 -17.73
C ARG A 644 -5.52 -0.98 -17.94
N LYS A 645 -4.38 -1.48 -18.44
CA LYS A 645 -4.16 -2.91 -18.65
C LYS A 645 -4.09 -3.64 -17.31
N TRP A 646 -3.33 -3.11 -16.36
CA TRP A 646 -3.21 -3.70 -15.03
C TRP A 646 -4.51 -3.60 -14.23
N ALA A 647 -5.27 -2.52 -14.39
CA ALA A 647 -6.62 -2.40 -13.81
C ALA A 647 -7.56 -3.50 -14.35
N ALA A 648 -7.59 -3.71 -15.68
CA ALA A 648 -8.39 -4.75 -16.29
C ALA A 648 -7.95 -6.17 -15.86
N ILE A 649 -6.63 -6.40 -15.72
CA ILE A 649 -6.09 -7.68 -15.23
C ILE A 649 -6.52 -7.90 -13.77
N ALA A 650 -6.47 -6.88 -12.91
CA ALA A 650 -6.85 -7.00 -11.52
C ALA A 650 -8.33 -7.35 -11.36
N ILE A 651 -9.20 -6.61 -12.04
CA ILE A 651 -10.67 -6.85 -12.02
C ILE A 651 -10.98 -8.22 -12.63
N GLY A 652 -10.38 -8.53 -13.79
CA GLY A 652 -10.56 -9.82 -14.44
C GLY A 652 -10.11 -11.01 -13.58
N PHE A 653 -9.01 -10.86 -12.85
CA PHE A 653 -8.54 -11.85 -11.89
C PHE A 653 -9.55 -12.09 -10.76
N GLN A 654 -10.13 -11.04 -10.21
CA GLN A 654 -11.15 -11.14 -9.15
C GLN A 654 -12.42 -11.81 -9.67
N VAL A 655 -12.91 -11.42 -10.85
CA VAL A 655 -14.07 -12.08 -11.50
C VAL A 655 -13.82 -13.58 -11.70
N VAL A 656 -12.68 -13.94 -12.31
CA VAL A 656 -12.35 -15.34 -12.60
C VAL A 656 -12.19 -16.15 -11.32
N LEU A 657 -11.55 -15.59 -10.29
CA LEU A 657 -11.36 -16.27 -9.02
C LEU A 657 -12.69 -16.45 -8.29
N GLY A 658 -13.50 -15.38 -8.16
CA GLY A 658 -14.80 -15.41 -7.49
C GLY A 658 -15.76 -16.39 -8.17
N TYR A 659 -15.90 -16.28 -9.47
CA TYR A 659 -16.74 -17.21 -10.25
C TYR A 659 -16.24 -18.65 -10.16
N GLY A 660 -14.93 -18.87 -10.31
CA GLY A 660 -14.33 -20.20 -10.23
C GLY A 660 -14.52 -20.87 -8.87
N MET A 661 -14.34 -20.11 -7.79
CA MET A 661 -14.55 -20.61 -6.43
C MET A 661 -16.01 -20.91 -6.13
N ALA A 662 -16.93 -20.04 -6.55
CA ALA A 662 -18.37 -20.27 -6.42
C ALA A 662 -18.83 -21.49 -7.22
N PHE A 663 -18.30 -21.64 -8.46
CA PHE A 663 -18.56 -22.81 -9.31
C PHE A 663 -18.11 -24.12 -8.65
N VAL A 664 -16.90 -24.12 -8.11
CA VAL A 664 -16.36 -25.29 -7.36
C VAL A 664 -17.22 -25.60 -6.14
N ALA A 665 -17.57 -24.57 -5.36
CA ALA A 665 -18.39 -24.72 -4.16
C ALA A 665 -19.77 -25.31 -4.45
N TYR A 666 -20.46 -24.79 -5.49
CA TYR A 666 -21.78 -25.30 -5.88
C TYR A 666 -21.72 -26.72 -6.39
N ASN A 667 -20.84 -27.00 -7.38
CA ASN A 667 -20.84 -28.29 -8.08
C ASN A 667 -20.28 -29.43 -7.20
N LEU A 668 -19.18 -29.19 -6.47
CA LEU A 668 -18.66 -30.21 -5.55
C LEU A 668 -19.53 -30.34 -4.32
N GLY A 669 -20.06 -29.22 -3.78
CA GLY A 669 -20.96 -29.25 -2.64
C GLY A 669 -22.27 -30.00 -2.94
N SER A 670 -22.87 -29.77 -4.11
CA SER A 670 -24.05 -30.50 -4.58
C SER A 670 -23.79 -32.01 -4.70
N TRP A 671 -22.62 -32.41 -5.21
CA TRP A 671 -22.24 -33.80 -5.32
C TRP A 671 -21.94 -34.46 -3.96
N LEU A 672 -21.16 -33.79 -3.10
CA LEU A 672 -20.69 -34.39 -1.85
C LEU A 672 -21.76 -34.41 -0.75
N PHE A 673 -22.60 -33.36 -0.66
CA PHE A 673 -23.54 -33.19 0.45
C PHE A 673 -24.98 -33.46 0.07
N TYR A 674 -25.34 -33.28 -1.21
CA TYR A 674 -26.74 -33.42 -1.66
C TYR A 674 -26.96 -34.56 -2.65
N GLY A 675 -25.94 -35.40 -2.89
CA GLY A 675 -26.07 -36.60 -3.69
C GLY A 675 -26.35 -36.37 -5.17
N ALA A 676 -26.01 -35.21 -5.71
CA ALA A 676 -26.14 -34.92 -7.15
C ALA A 676 -25.31 -35.91 -7.97
N ALA A 677 -25.80 -36.33 -9.13
CA ALA A 677 -25.07 -37.21 -10.00
C ALA A 677 -23.77 -36.58 -10.50
N PHE A 678 -22.70 -37.38 -10.57
CA PHE A 678 -21.43 -36.92 -11.12
C PHE A 678 -21.57 -36.68 -12.63
N GLY A 679 -21.33 -35.45 -13.07
CA GLY A 679 -21.45 -35.02 -14.46
C GLY A 679 -20.27 -34.17 -14.91
N LEU A 680 -20.43 -33.52 -16.07
CA LEU A 680 -19.39 -32.69 -16.70
C LEU A 680 -18.96 -31.52 -15.78
N SER A 681 -19.89 -30.86 -15.12
CA SER A 681 -19.63 -29.71 -14.24
C SER A 681 -18.79 -30.08 -13.01
N GLN A 682 -19.03 -31.25 -12.39
CA GLN A 682 -18.23 -31.77 -11.30
C GLN A 682 -16.81 -32.12 -11.77
N GLY A 683 -16.68 -32.69 -12.97
CA GLY A 683 -15.39 -32.93 -13.59
C GLY A 683 -14.58 -31.66 -13.81
N ILE A 684 -15.22 -30.61 -14.34
CA ILE A 684 -14.59 -29.29 -14.51
C ILE A 684 -14.18 -28.69 -13.16
N ALA A 685 -15.02 -28.79 -12.12
CA ALA A 685 -14.70 -28.30 -10.78
C ALA A 685 -13.45 -28.98 -10.20
N ILE A 686 -13.30 -30.30 -10.37
CA ILE A 686 -12.10 -31.03 -9.96
C ILE A 686 -10.87 -30.55 -10.74
N VAL A 687 -10.99 -30.37 -12.07
CA VAL A 687 -9.89 -29.85 -12.89
C VAL A 687 -9.47 -28.44 -12.43
N LEU A 688 -10.40 -27.56 -12.09
CA LEU A 688 -10.10 -26.23 -11.54
C LEU A 688 -9.34 -26.32 -10.21
N CYS A 689 -9.74 -27.22 -9.31
CA CYS A 689 -9.02 -27.47 -8.08
C CYS A 689 -7.58 -27.97 -8.34
N LEU A 690 -7.41 -28.89 -9.26
CA LEU A 690 -6.09 -29.42 -9.64
C LEU A 690 -5.21 -28.35 -10.30
N LEU A 691 -5.78 -27.49 -11.14
CA LEU A 691 -5.09 -26.34 -11.71
C LEU A 691 -4.65 -25.33 -10.64
N ALA A 692 -5.53 -25.00 -9.69
CA ALA A 692 -5.18 -24.14 -8.57
C ALA A 692 -4.02 -24.74 -7.75
N LEU A 693 -4.10 -26.04 -7.44
CA LEU A 693 -3.04 -26.77 -6.74
C LEU A 693 -1.73 -26.76 -7.53
N TYR A 694 -1.79 -26.96 -8.85
CA TYR A 694 -0.62 -26.89 -9.73
C TYR A 694 0.04 -25.49 -9.67
N PHE A 695 -0.75 -24.39 -9.75
CA PHE A 695 -0.21 -23.04 -9.65
C PHE A 695 0.41 -22.74 -8.28
N ILE A 696 -0.14 -23.31 -7.21
CA ILE A 696 0.40 -23.18 -5.85
C ILE A 696 1.69 -24.02 -5.67
N CYS A 697 1.76 -25.24 -6.24
CA CYS A 697 2.87 -26.16 -6.02
C CYS A 697 4.03 -26.00 -6.99
N ARG A 698 3.83 -25.37 -8.19
CA ARG A 698 4.90 -25.22 -9.17
C ARG A 698 6.08 -24.44 -8.59
N PRO A 699 7.35 -24.74 -9.00
CA PRO A 699 8.50 -23.97 -8.56
C PRO A 699 8.45 -22.53 -9.08
N ALA A 700 9.02 -21.59 -8.30
CA ALA A 700 9.18 -20.21 -8.75
C ALA A 700 10.15 -20.15 -9.97
N PRO A 701 9.88 -19.30 -10.97
CA PRO A 701 10.80 -19.12 -12.10
C PRO A 701 12.13 -18.54 -11.62
N LYS A 702 13.26 -19.06 -12.12
CA LYS A 702 14.58 -18.54 -11.80
C LYS A 702 14.80 -17.18 -12.47
N GLU A 703 15.52 -16.27 -11.83
CA GLU A 703 15.75 -14.89 -12.33
C GLU A 703 16.34 -14.83 -13.75
N LYS A 704 17.16 -15.79 -14.15
CA LYS A 704 17.70 -15.90 -15.53
C LYS A 704 16.60 -16.10 -16.61
N GLU A 705 15.47 -16.72 -16.28
CA GLU A 705 14.36 -16.91 -17.22
C GLU A 705 13.51 -15.66 -17.38
N ILE A 706 13.49 -14.79 -16.36
CA ILE A 706 12.74 -13.53 -16.36
C ILE A 706 13.42 -12.50 -17.28
N SER A 707 14.75 -12.37 -17.21
CA SER A 707 15.54 -11.49 -18.07
C SER A 707 15.49 -11.90 -19.55
N ALA A 708 15.54 -13.19 -19.84
CA ALA A 708 15.41 -13.72 -21.20
C ALA A 708 14.00 -13.52 -21.79
N GLY A 709 12.94 -13.65 -20.97
CA GLY A 709 11.55 -13.43 -21.39
C GLY A 709 11.20 -11.94 -21.56
N ALA A 710 11.85 -11.03 -20.87
CA ALA A 710 11.70 -9.59 -21.04
C ALA A 710 12.43 -9.08 -22.29
N ALA A 711 13.62 -9.59 -22.58
CA ALA A 711 14.38 -9.30 -23.79
C ALA A 711 13.73 -9.85 -25.08
N ALA A 712 12.94 -10.92 -24.99
CA ALA A 712 12.19 -11.46 -26.14
C ALA A 712 10.85 -10.73 -26.42
N LYS A 713 10.41 -9.83 -25.54
CA LYS A 713 9.17 -9.04 -25.69
C LYS A 713 9.41 -7.54 -25.92
N ALA A 714 10.66 -7.06 -25.80
CA ALA A 714 11.11 -5.75 -26.23
C ALA A 714 11.65 -5.82 -27.67
#